data_691bd11b5230336b0ed970cc3cb1f975
#
_entry.id   691bd11b5230336b0ed970cc3cb1f975
#
_cell.length_a   1.000
_cell.length_b   1.000
_cell.length_c   1.000
_cell.angle_alpha   90.00
_cell.angle_beta   90.00
_cell.angle_gamma   90.00
#
_symmetry.space_group_name_H-M   'P 1'
#
loop_
_entity.id
_entity.type
_entity.pdbx_description
1 polymer ?
#
loop_
_entity_poly.entity_id
_entity_poly.type
_entity_poly.pdbx_seq_one_letter_code
_entity_poly.pdbx_strand_id
1 'polypeptide(L)'
;MITSQLLHPASIVVVGASNNVHKPGGAILKNLLSGGYTGELRAVNPKETEVQGVAAFADVKDIPDTDLAILAIPAALCPDAVEMLAAEKQVKAFIILSAGFGEETHEGAVLEDRILETVNRYGASLIGPNCIGFMNSWHHSVFSQPIPQLHPQGVDLISSSGATAVFILESAVTKGLQFNSVWSVGNAKQIGVEDVLQYMDEHFNPEADSRIKLLYIESIGDPDRLLFHASSLIKKGCKIAAIKAGSSESGSRAASSHTGAIASSDSAVEALFRKAGIVRCYSREELTTVGCIFTLPELKGKNFAIITHAGGPGVMLTDALSKGGLNVPKLEGPVVEELKGKLFPGAAVGNPIDILATGTPEHLRLCLEYCEEKFDNIDAVMAIFGTPGLVTMFEMYDVLHEKMLHCKKPIFPILPSINTAGAEVAAFLAKGHVNFADEVTLGTALSRIMNAPRPANNEIELFGVDVPRIRRIIDSIPADGYIAPHYVQALLRSAGIPIVEEFVSDNKEEVLAFARRTGVPVVAKVVGPVHKSDVGGVVLNIKSEQHLALEFDRMMQIPEASAIMVQPMLKGTELFIGAKYEEKFGHVVLCGLGGIFVEVLKDISSGLAPLSYEEAYSMIHSLRAYKIIKGTRGQKGVNEDKFAEIIVRLSTLLRFATEIKEMDINPLLATEKQVIAVDARIRIEKK
;
A
#
# COMPACT_ATOMS: atom_id res chain seq x y z
N MET A 1 -8.84 -9.98 20.75
CA MET A 1 -10.32 -9.83 20.61
C MET A 1 -10.68 -8.42 21.02
N ILE A 2 -11.52 -7.72 20.24
CA ILE A 2 -12.00 -6.36 20.58
C ILE A 2 -13.34 -6.50 21.30
N THR A 3 -13.40 -6.04 22.56
CA THR A 3 -14.59 -6.14 23.41
C THR A 3 -15.46 -4.87 23.31
N SER A 4 -16.74 -4.99 23.66
CA SER A 4 -17.64 -3.82 23.74
C SER A 4 -17.21 -2.81 24.82
N GLN A 5 -16.54 -3.27 25.88
CA GLN A 5 -16.00 -2.42 26.94
C GLN A 5 -14.84 -1.54 26.46
N LEU A 6 -14.15 -1.91 25.38
CA LEU A 6 -13.17 -1.02 24.75
C LEU A 6 -13.85 0.10 23.96
N LEU A 7 -14.93 -0.21 23.25
CA LEU A 7 -15.58 0.72 22.32
C LEU A 7 -16.63 1.61 22.99
N HIS A 8 -17.38 1.07 23.94
CA HIS A 8 -18.51 1.71 24.59
C HIS A 8 -18.50 1.41 26.12
N PRO A 9 -17.42 1.79 26.83
CA PRO A 9 -17.35 1.56 28.28
C PRO A 9 -18.41 2.36 29.03
N ALA A 10 -19.09 1.75 30.00
CA ALA A 10 -19.95 2.46 30.92
C ALA A 10 -19.13 3.13 32.04
N SER A 11 -17.92 2.62 32.31
CA SER A 11 -17.02 3.18 33.31
C SER A 11 -15.55 3.11 32.84
N ILE A 12 -14.79 4.17 33.12
CA ILE A 12 -13.37 4.30 32.78
C ILE A 12 -12.57 4.67 34.03
N VAL A 13 -11.44 3.99 34.26
CA VAL A 13 -10.46 4.42 35.25
C VAL A 13 -9.14 4.83 34.59
N VAL A 14 -8.60 5.99 34.99
CA VAL A 14 -7.27 6.45 34.61
C VAL A 14 -6.28 6.18 35.74
N VAL A 15 -5.43 5.17 35.57
CA VAL A 15 -4.39 4.79 36.54
C VAL A 15 -3.13 5.65 36.25
N GLY A 16 -2.70 6.43 37.24
CA GLY A 16 -1.65 7.43 37.08
C GLY A 16 -2.21 8.79 36.61
N ALA A 17 -3.48 9.05 36.89
CA ALA A 17 -4.12 10.34 36.64
C ALA A 17 -3.38 11.50 37.32
N SER A 18 -3.40 12.70 36.75
CA SER A 18 -2.67 13.85 37.25
C SER A 18 -3.43 15.17 37.04
N ASN A 19 -3.30 16.09 38.01
CA ASN A 19 -3.75 17.47 37.84
C ASN A 19 -2.88 18.24 36.81
N ASN A 20 -1.66 17.77 36.54
CA ASN A 20 -0.81 18.33 35.50
C ASN A 20 -1.22 17.80 34.12
N VAL A 21 -1.93 18.63 33.36
CA VAL A 21 -2.42 18.32 32.00
C VAL A 21 -1.32 18.15 30.95
N HIS A 22 -0.06 18.45 31.28
CA HIS A 22 1.10 18.19 30.41
C HIS A 22 1.73 16.81 30.65
N LYS A 23 1.21 16.02 31.58
CA LYS A 23 1.56 14.60 31.76
C LYS A 23 0.53 13.73 31.05
N PRO A 24 0.90 12.54 30.50
CA PRO A 24 -0.05 11.66 29.81
C PRO A 24 -1.32 11.37 30.60
N GLY A 25 -1.22 10.99 31.89
CA GLY A 25 -2.37 10.72 32.74
C GLY A 25 -3.25 11.96 33.03
N GLY A 26 -2.69 13.16 32.97
CA GLY A 26 -3.47 14.40 33.09
C GLY A 26 -4.11 14.82 31.78
N ALA A 27 -3.38 14.67 30.67
CA ALA A 27 -3.87 15.01 29.33
C ALA A 27 -5.06 14.12 28.93
N ILE A 28 -4.96 12.81 29.19
CA ILE A 28 -6.05 11.88 28.82
C ILE A 28 -7.30 12.11 29.67
N LEU A 29 -7.15 12.40 30.95
CA LEU A 29 -8.30 12.72 31.81
C LEU A 29 -8.98 14.02 31.33
N LYS A 30 -8.20 15.05 30.98
CA LYS A 30 -8.72 16.26 30.36
C LYS A 30 -9.48 15.99 29.07
N ASN A 31 -8.94 15.15 28.18
CA ASN A 31 -9.57 14.84 26.89
C ASN A 31 -10.87 14.05 27.08
N LEU A 32 -10.95 13.14 28.04
CA LEU A 32 -12.17 12.44 28.40
C LEU A 32 -13.25 13.42 28.91
N LEU A 33 -12.89 14.32 29.81
CA LEU A 33 -13.81 15.33 30.34
C LEU A 33 -14.28 16.29 29.26
N SER A 34 -13.36 16.86 28.48
CA SER A 34 -13.69 17.81 27.41
C SER A 34 -14.38 17.16 26.20
N GLY A 35 -14.18 15.85 25.97
CA GLY A 35 -14.84 15.04 24.95
C GLY A 35 -16.28 14.65 25.28
N GLY A 36 -16.79 15.05 26.45
CA GLY A 36 -18.18 14.80 26.82
C GLY A 36 -18.50 13.36 27.17
N TYR A 37 -17.52 12.58 27.64
CA TYR A 37 -17.78 11.23 28.14
C TYR A 37 -18.83 11.26 29.26
N THR A 38 -19.90 10.51 29.09
CA THR A 38 -21.08 10.54 30.00
C THR A 38 -21.12 9.36 30.99
N GLY A 39 -20.21 8.39 30.86
CA GLY A 39 -20.10 7.26 31.78
C GLY A 39 -19.38 7.64 33.07
N GLU A 40 -19.21 6.67 33.97
CA GLU A 40 -18.50 6.87 35.22
C GLU A 40 -16.99 7.01 35.00
N LEU A 41 -16.41 8.14 35.42
CA LEU A 41 -14.99 8.42 35.31
C LEU A 41 -14.33 8.38 36.69
N ARG A 42 -13.21 7.67 36.82
CA ARG A 42 -12.47 7.47 38.05
C ARG A 42 -10.98 7.74 37.80
N ALA A 43 -10.29 8.15 38.84
CA ALA A 43 -8.86 8.35 38.83
C ALA A 43 -8.16 7.49 39.89
N VAL A 44 -6.94 7.02 39.60
CA VAL A 44 -6.05 6.44 40.59
C VAL A 44 -4.81 7.30 40.70
N ASN A 45 -4.61 7.88 41.90
CA ASN A 45 -3.43 8.69 42.23
C ASN A 45 -3.13 8.53 43.74
N PRO A 46 -1.93 8.06 44.14
CA PRO A 46 -1.63 7.77 45.54
C PRO A 46 -1.51 9.03 46.43
N LYS A 47 -1.53 10.23 45.87
CA LYS A 47 -1.31 11.50 46.58
C LYS A 47 -2.53 12.41 46.60
N GLU A 48 -3.51 12.16 45.76
CA GLU A 48 -4.65 13.05 45.55
C GLU A 48 -5.95 12.30 45.85
N THR A 49 -6.93 12.95 46.45
CA THR A 49 -8.30 12.46 46.63
C THR A 49 -9.22 12.88 45.50
N GLU A 50 -8.80 13.85 44.70
CA GLU A 50 -9.50 14.36 43.56
C GLU A 50 -8.49 14.82 42.48
N VAL A 51 -8.74 14.50 41.22
CA VAL A 51 -7.92 14.91 40.08
C VAL A 51 -8.82 15.54 39.03
N GLN A 52 -8.64 16.82 38.70
CA GLN A 52 -9.43 17.58 37.72
C GLN A 52 -10.97 17.46 37.94
N GLY A 53 -11.41 17.42 39.21
CA GLY A 53 -12.82 17.29 39.55
C GLY A 53 -13.34 15.84 39.59
N VAL A 54 -12.47 14.85 39.31
CA VAL A 54 -12.81 13.42 39.36
C VAL A 54 -12.31 12.81 40.65
N ALA A 55 -13.16 12.02 41.34
CA ALA A 55 -12.78 11.30 42.53
C ALA A 55 -11.59 10.36 42.27
N ALA A 56 -10.58 10.44 43.15
CA ALA A 56 -9.35 9.67 43.01
C ALA A 56 -9.19 8.68 44.19
N PHE A 57 -8.79 7.47 43.82
CA PHE A 57 -8.46 6.37 44.75
C PHE A 57 -6.94 6.30 44.88
N ALA A 58 -6.48 5.87 46.07
CA ALA A 58 -5.04 5.75 46.31
C ALA A 58 -4.41 4.52 45.61
N ASP A 59 -5.19 3.46 45.43
CA ASP A 59 -4.74 2.19 44.88
C ASP A 59 -5.80 1.61 43.93
N VAL A 60 -5.38 0.83 42.93
CA VAL A 60 -6.27 0.13 41.98
C VAL A 60 -7.22 -0.87 42.68
N LYS A 61 -6.83 -1.43 43.80
CA LYS A 61 -7.66 -2.35 44.60
C LYS A 61 -8.87 -1.67 45.25
N ASP A 62 -8.84 -0.34 45.41
CA ASP A 62 -9.89 0.39 46.14
C ASP A 62 -11.01 0.88 45.20
N ILE A 63 -10.82 0.77 43.84
CA ILE A 63 -11.84 1.20 42.88
C ILE A 63 -13.00 0.18 42.80
N PRO A 64 -14.21 0.61 42.46
CA PRO A 64 -15.30 -0.28 42.07
C PRO A 64 -15.00 -1.02 40.74
N ASP A 65 -15.84 -2.03 40.42
CA ASP A 65 -15.82 -2.68 39.10
C ASP A 65 -15.86 -1.66 37.99
N THR A 66 -15.07 -1.89 36.92
CA THR A 66 -14.82 -0.92 35.87
C THR A 66 -14.63 -1.61 34.52
N ASP A 67 -15.16 -1.05 33.45
CA ASP A 67 -15.08 -1.63 32.09
C ASP A 67 -13.73 -1.46 31.43
N LEU A 68 -13.21 -0.23 31.43
CA LEU A 68 -11.97 0.17 30.75
C LEU A 68 -10.96 0.76 31.74
N ALA A 69 -9.75 0.26 31.73
CA ALA A 69 -8.61 0.84 32.45
C ALA A 69 -7.58 1.43 31.48
N ILE A 70 -7.18 2.69 31.74
CA ILE A 70 -6.14 3.39 30.99
C ILE A 70 -4.94 3.57 31.91
N LEU A 71 -3.79 2.95 31.54
CA LEU A 71 -2.60 2.95 32.38
C LEU A 71 -1.57 3.99 31.87
N ALA A 72 -1.27 4.96 32.72
CA ALA A 72 -0.23 5.98 32.53
C ALA A 72 0.80 5.90 33.66
N ILE A 73 1.27 4.69 33.95
CA ILE A 73 2.23 4.36 35.02
C ILE A 73 3.47 3.68 34.43
N PRO A 74 4.63 3.64 35.15
CA PRO A 74 5.83 2.96 34.67
C PRO A 74 5.58 1.51 34.25
N ALA A 75 6.25 1.07 33.16
CA ALA A 75 6.07 -0.26 32.56
C ALA A 75 6.17 -1.41 33.56
N ALA A 76 7.13 -1.34 34.50
CA ALA A 76 7.34 -2.37 35.53
C ALA A 76 6.13 -2.57 36.47
N LEU A 77 5.25 -1.58 36.61
CA LEU A 77 4.05 -1.66 37.45
C LEU A 77 2.80 -2.12 36.70
N CYS A 78 2.84 -2.11 35.36
CA CYS A 78 1.68 -2.44 34.55
C CYS A 78 1.20 -3.89 34.69
N PRO A 79 2.06 -4.94 34.73
CA PRO A 79 1.59 -6.32 34.83
C PRO A 79 0.76 -6.59 36.09
N ASP A 80 1.23 -6.12 37.26
CA ASP A 80 0.52 -6.30 38.52
C ASP A 80 -0.81 -5.53 38.57
N ALA A 81 -0.82 -4.30 38.02
CA ALA A 81 -2.04 -3.51 37.92
C ALA A 81 -3.06 -4.15 36.96
N VAL A 82 -2.63 -4.70 35.82
CA VAL A 82 -3.51 -5.40 34.88
C VAL A 82 -4.08 -6.67 35.49
N GLU A 83 -3.26 -7.48 36.18
CA GLU A 83 -3.73 -8.70 36.86
C GLU A 83 -4.79 -8.36 37.92
N MET A 84 -4.53 -7.39 38.80
CA MET A 84 -5.47 -6.93 39.82
C MET A 84 -6.79 -6.44 39.22
N LEU A 85 -6.70 -5.56 38.21
CA LEU A 85 -7.88 -4.96 37.57
C LEU A 85 -8.72 -6.01 36.83
N ALA A 86 -8.08 -6.95 36.13
CA ALA A 86 -8.78 -8.01 35.39
C ALA A 86 -9.42 -9.04 36.36
N ALA A 87 -8.69 -9.44 37.41
CA ALA A 87 -9.13 -10.49 38.33
C ALA A 87 -10.18 -10.01 39.33
N GLU A 88 -10.02 -8.81 39.87
CA GLU A 88 -10.82 -8.35 41.02
C GLU A 88 -11.79 -7.20 40.70
N LYS A 89 -11.57 -6.48 39.59
CA LYS A 89 -12.36 -5.29 39.21
C LYS A 89 -13.13 -5.46 37.90
N GLN A 90 -13.22 -6.66 37.37
CA GLN A 90 -13.99 -7.03 36.18
C GLN A 90 -13.56 -6.26 34.89
N VAL A 91 -12.37 -5.68 34.87
CA VAL A 91 -11.90 -4.90 33.70
C VAL A 91 -11.76 -5.81 32.49
N LYS A 92 -12.43 -5.45 31.38
CA LYS A 92 -12.43 -6.17 30.11
C LYS A 92 -11.78 -5.40 28.95
N ALA A 93 -11.25 -4.20 29.22
CA ALA A 93 -10.50 -3.44 28.25
C ALA A 93 -9.35 -2.67 28.90
N PHE A 94 -8.21 -2.67 28.23
CA PHE A 94 -7.00 -1.99 28.69
C PHE A 94 -6.41 -1.14 27.58
N ILE A 95 -5.95 0.07 27.92
CA ILE A 95 -5.12 0.93 27.09
C ILE A 95 -3.86 1.24 27.89
N ILE A 96 -2.68 0.84 27.40
CA ILE A 96 -1.40 1.09 28.07
C ILE A 96 -0.61 2.11 27.29
N LEU A 97 -0.47 3.32 27.86
CA LEU A 97 0.18 4.46 27.21
C LEU A 97 1.70 4.40 27.31
N SER A 98 2.19 3.80 28.38
CA SER A 98 3.61 3.83 28.75
C SER A 98 4.48 3.10 27.75
N ALA A 99 5.69 3.62 27.53
CA ALA A 99 6.83 2.98 26.87
C ALA A 99 7.69 2.25 27.94
N GLY A 100 8.76 1.57 27.49
CA GLY A 100 9.67 0.81 28.33
C GLY A 100 9.34 -0.68 28.32
N PHE A 101 8.80 -1.17 27.23
CA PHE A 101 8.46 -2.57 27.01
C PHE A 101 9.38 -3.23 25.97
N GLY A 102 8.85 -4.10 25.13
CA GLY A 102 9.63 -4.87 24.16
C GLY A 102 10.34 -4.02 23.10
N GLU A 103 9.92 -2.79 22.87
CA GLU A 103 10.58 -1.82 22.00
C GLU A 103 11.92 -1.32 22.56
N GLU A 104 12.12 -1.38 23.88
CA GLU A 104 13.34 -0.90 24.52
C GLU A 104 14.27 -2.02 24.96
N THR A 105 13.73 -3.06 25.63
CA THR A 105 14.55 -4.09 26.26
C THR A 105 13.89 -5.49 26.20
N HIS A 106 14.73 -6.52 26.36
CA HIS A 106 14.23 -7.90 26.49
C HIS A 106 13.38 -8.09 27.76
N GLU A 107 13.76 -7.47 28.86
CA GLU A 107 12.97 -7.47 30.11
C GLU A 107 11.61 -6.83 29.89
N GLY A 108 11.56 -5.75 29.10
CA GLY A 108 10.30 -5.12 28.69
C GLY A 108 9.39 -6.06 27.90
N ALA A 109 9.96 -6.88 27.01
CA ALA A 109 9.20 -7.89 26.28
C ALA A 109 8.58 -8.95 27.22
N VAL A 110 9.27 -9.34 28.29
CA VAL A 110 8.73 -10.27 29.32
C VAL A 110 7.54 -9.63 30.05
N LEU A 111 7.59 -8.31 30.32
CA LEU A 111 6.45 -7.60 30.90
C LEU A 111 5.23 -7.61 29.97
N GLU A 112 5.45 -7.41 28.67
CA GLU A 112 4.37 -7.50 27.66
C GLU A 112 3.77 -8.91 27.59
N ASP A 113 4.60 -9.96 27.62
CA ASP A 113 4.12 -11.34 27.58
C ASP A 113 3.24 -11.65 28.79
N ARG A 114 3.63 -11.20 29.98
CA ARG A 114 2.85 -11.36 31.19
C ARG A 114 1.49 -10.63 31.11
N ILE A 115 1.47 -9.41 30.56
CA ILE A 115 0.24 -8.67 30.34
C ILE A 115 -0.65 -9.41 29.34
N LEU A 116 -0.07 -9.87 28.20
CA LEU A 116 -0.80 -10.62 27.18
C LEU A 116 -1.45 -11.89 27.75
N GLU A 117 -0.72 -12.66 28.55
CA GLU A 117 -1.25 -13.86 29.22
C GLU A 117 -2.44 -13.52 30.12
N THR A 118 -2.34 -12.43 30.88
CA THR A 118 -3.42 -11.96 31.77
C THR A 118 -4.65 -11.55 30.98
N VAL A 119 -4.53 -10.65 30.00
CA VAL A 119 -5.69 -10.17 29.23
C VAL A 119 -6.37 -11.30 28.44
N ASN A 120 -5.59 -12.26 27.93
CA ASN A 120 -6.15 -13.44 27.26
C ASN A 120 -6.88 -14.37 28.24
N ARG A 121 -6.33 -14.61 29.44
CA ARG A 121 -6.93 -15.43 30.48
C ARG A 121 -8.31 -14.89 30.92
N TYR A 122 -8.43 -13.58 31.04
CA TYR A 122 -9.67 -12.92 31.44
C TYR A 122 -10.58 -12.49 30.30
N GLY A 123 -10.20 -12.77 29.02
CA GLY A 123 -10.95 -12.42 27.83
C GLY A 123 -11.08 -10.90 27.65
N ALA A 124 -10.03 -10.14 27.98
CA ALA A 124 -10.00 -8.70 27.88
C ALA A 124 -9.30 -8.22 26.61
N SER A 125 -9.60 -6.99 26.17
CA SER A 125 -8.92 -6.28 25.06
C SER A 125 -7.73 -5.50 25.56
N LEU A 126 -6.65 -5.44 24.76
CA LEU A 126 -5.46 -4.63 25.03
C LEU A 126 -5.07 -3.79 23.80
N ILE A 127 -5.06 -2.47 23.95
CA ILE A 127 -4.40 -1.53 23.04
C ILE A 127 -3.06 -1.10 23.62
N GLY A 128 -2.03 -1.13 22.80
CA GLY A 128 -0.66 -0.83 23.20
C GLY A 128 0.14 -2.09 23.60
N PRO A 129 1.13 -1.95 24.48
CA PRO A 129 1.63 -0.71 25.10
C PRO A 129 2.27 0.29 24.15
N ASN A 130 2.84 1.38 24.66
CA ASN A 130 3.53 2.40 23.89
C ASN A 130 2.65 3.03 22.79
N CYS A 131 1.48 3.54 23.17
CA CYS A 131 0.49 4.12 22.26
C CYS A 131 -0.01 5.48 22.77
N ILE A 132 -0.68 6.26 21.91
CA ILE A 132 -1.37 7.49 22.36
C ILE A 132 -2.78 7.22 22.86
N GLY A 133 -3.33 6.02 22.62
CA GLY A 133 -4.65 5.59 23.04
C GLY A 133 -5.62 5.34 21.89
N PHE A 134 -6.90 5.38 22.20
CA PHE A 134 -8.01 5.14 21.30
C PHE A 134 -9.07 6.22 21.45
N MET A 135 -9.72 6.59 20.35
CA MET A 135 -10.76 7.60 20.33
C MET A 135 -11.87 7.24 19.34
N ASN A 136 -13.10 7.44 19.77
CA ASN A 136 -14.31 7.39 18.95
C ASN A 136 -15.33 8.42 19.47
N SER A 137 -16.55 8.43 18.92
CA SER A 137 -17.62 9.32 19.37
C SER A 137 -18.10 9.07 20.80
N TRP A 138 -17.76 7.92 21.40
CA TRP A 138 -18.15 7.57 22.77
C TRP A 138 -17.19 8.10 23.82
N HIS A 139 -15.87 8.01 23.57
CA HIS A 139 -14.86 8.51 24.49
C HIS A 139 -13.54 8.90 23.77
N HIS A 140 -12.89 9.93 24.30
CA HIS A 140 -11.61 10.45 23.79
C HIS A 140 -10.46 9.97 24.67
N SER A 141 -10.22 8.64 24.70
CA SER A 141 -9.13 8.01 25.46
C SER A 141 -7.77 8.15 24.78
N VAL A 142 -7.40 9.38 24.46
CA VAL A 142 -6.09 9.76 23.88
C VAL A 142 -5.47 10.89 24.69
N PHE A 143 -4.14 10.89 24.84
CA PHE A 143 -3.44 11.98 25.57
C PHE A 143 -2.92 13.09 24.65
N SER A 144 -3.04 12.94 23.33
CA SER A 144 -2.49 13.86 22.33
C SER A 144 -3.50 14.93 21.88
N GLN A 145 -2.97 15.91 21.15
CA GLN A 145 -3.71 16.91 20.39
C GLN A 145 -3.20 16.86 18.94
N PRO A 146 -3.97 17.38 17.94
CA PRO A 146 -5.33 17.89 18.08
C PRO A 146 -6.37 16.80 18.28
N ILE A 147 -7.50 17.13 18.89
CA ILE A 147 -8.70 16.26 18.82
C ILE A 147 -9.46 16.66 17.55
N PRO A 148 -9.55 15.78 16.54
CA PRO A 148 -10.28 16.04 15.31
C PRO A 148 -11.79 16.10 15.55
N GLN A 149 -12.51 16.72 14.62
CA GLN A 149 -13.97 16.61 14.60
C GLN A 149 -14.37 15.18 14.28
N LEU A 150 -15.18 14.57 15.15
CA LEU A 150 -15.69 13.23 14.96
C LEU A 150 -17.03 13.25 14.24
N HIS A 151 -17.18 12.32 13.28
CA HIS A 151 -18.39 12.11 12.50
C HIS A 151 -18.55 10.63 12.15
N PRO A 152 -19.73 10.01 12.28
CA PRO A 152 -19.92 8.58 12.01
C PRO A 152 -19.46 8.11 10.62
N GLN A 153 -19.60 8.98 9.61
CA GLN A 153 -19.14 8.73 8.24
C GLN A 153 -17.72 9.27 7.98
N GLY A 154 -17.03 9.76 9.01
CA GLY A 154 -15.62 10.18 8.93
C GLY A 154 -14.66 9.02 8.67
N VAL A 155 -13.39 9.29 8.77
CA VAL A 155 -12.32 8.32 8.51
C VAL A 155 -11.99 7.51 9.77
N ASP A 156 -11.71 6.23 9.62
CA ASP A 156 -11.02 5.46 10.65
C ASP A 156 -9.52 5.51 10.39
N LEU A 157 -8.76 6.02 11.36
CA LEU A 157 -7.30 6.03 11.35
C LEU A 157 -6.78 4.91 12.25
N ILE A 158 -5.96 4.01 11.68
CA ILE A 158 -5.32 2.92 12.42
C ILE A 158 -3.81 3.07 12.25
N SER A 159 -3.08 3.27 13.36
CA SER A 159 -1.66 3.59 13.33
C SER A 159 -0.85 2.74 14.30
N SER A 160 0.24 2.12 13.81
CA SER A 160 1.24 1.46 14.65
C SER A 160 2.09 2.44 15.44
N SER A 161 2.18 3.72 15.03
CA SER A 161 2.98 4.75 15.67
C SER A 161 2.11 5.86 16.25
N GLY A 162 2.24 6.12 17.55
CA GLY A 162 1.52 7.20 18.22
C GLY A 162 1.91 8.58 17.70
N ALA A 163 3.20 8.87 17.59
CA ALA A 163 3.70 10.15 17.09
C ALA A 163 3.25 10.40 15.62
N THR A 164 3.32 9.37 14.78
CA THR A 164 2.89 9.51 13.38
C THR A 164 1.39 9.71 13.28
N ALA A 165 0.58 9.07 14.14
CA ALA A 165 -0.86 9.31 14.21
C ALA A 165 -1.17 10.79 14.49
N VAL A 166 -0.50 11.40 15.46
CA VAL A 166 -0.63 12.84 15.77
C VAL A 166 -0.33 13.69 14.54
N PHE A 167 0.78 13.42 13.86
CA PHE A 167 1.16 14.20 12.68
C PHE A 167 0.23 13.97 11.47
N ILE A 168 -0.40 12.79 11.36
CA ILE A 168 -1.46 12.56 10.37
C ILE A 168 -2.70 13.38 10.72
N LEU A 169 -3.10 13.41 12.00
CA LEU A 169 -4.24 14.23 12.46
C LEU A 169 -4.01 15.72 12.21
N GLU A 170 -2.80 16.24 12.52
CA GLU A 170 -2.42 17.63 12.23
C GLU A 170 -2.60 17.99 10.75
N SER A 171 -2.08 17.14 9.86
CA SER A 171 -2.22 17.34 8.41
C SER A 171 -3.67 17.21 7.94
N ALA A 172 -4.45 16.30 8.52
CA ALA A 172 -5.83 16.01 8.12
C ALA A 172 -6.81 17.11 8.56
N VAL A 173 -6.69 17.58 9.81
CA VAL A 173 -7.59 18.61 10.37
C VAL A 173 -7.51 19.90 9.58
N THR A 174 -6.31 20.31 9.15
CA THR A 174 -6.12 21.50 8.32
C THR A 174 -6.78 21.41 6.94
N LYS A 175 -7.07 20.20 6.47
CA LYS A 175 -7.78 19.93 5.20
C LYS A 175 -9.30 19.76 5.39
N GLY A 176 -9.81 19.81 6.62
CA GLY A 176 -11.22 19.58 6.92
C GLY A 176 -11.63 18.09 6.98
N LEU A 177 -10.67 17.17 7.01
CA LEU A 177 -10.97 15.75 7.10
C LEU A 177 -11.53 15.39 8.49
N GLN A 178 -12.69 14.79 8.53
CA GLN A 178 -13.36 14.34 9.76
C GLN A 178 -13.06 12.87 10.03
N PHE A 179 -13.07 12.47 11.30
CA PHE A 179 -12.76 11.11 11.71
C PHE A 179 -13.98 10.42 12.36
N ASN A 180 -14.08 9.11 12.20
CA ASN A 180 -15.00 8.28 12.96
C ASN A 180 -14.29 7.70 14.20
N SER A 181 -13.07 7.16 14.00
CA SER A 181 -12.26 6.62 15.07
C SER A 181 -10.77 6.79 14.82
N VAL A 182 -9.98 6.79 15.90
CA VAL A 182 -8.52 6.81 15.86
C VAL A 182 -7.99 5.70 16.76
N TRP A 183 -7.26 4.77 16.16
CA TRP A 183 -6.65 3.60 16.80
C TRP A 183 -5.14 3.75 16.77
N SER A 184 -4.53 3.98 17.93
CA SER A 184 -3.08 3.90 18.07
C SER A 184 -2.73 2.58 18.73
N VAL A 185 -2.32 1.60 17.93
CA VAL A 185 -2.10 0.23 18.42
C VAL A 185 -0.73 0.05 19.10
N GLY A 186 0.20 1.01 18.95
CA GLY A 186 1.53 0.97 19.59
C GLY A 186 2.30 -0.28 19.22
N ASN A 187 2.87 -0.97 20.22
CA ASN A 187 3.59 -2.24 20.03
C ASN A 187 2.69 -3.37 19.52
N ALA A 188 1.36 -3.17 19.50
CA ALA A 188 0.37 -4.11 18.98
C ALA A 188 0.48 -5.53 19.58
N LYS A 189 0.70 -5.62 20.89
CA LYS A 189 0.96 -6.92 21.53
C LYS A 189 -0.21 -7.90 21.42
N GLN A 190 -1.46 -7.41 21.48
CA GLN A 190 -2.67 -8.21 21.28
C GLN A 190 -3.47 -7.72 20.07
N ILE A 191 -3.72 -6.39 19.97
CA ILE A 191 -4.54 -5.80 18.92
C ILE A 191 -3.61 -5.04 17.98
N GLY A 192 -3.41 -5.57 16.77
CA GLY A 192 -2.69 -4.95 15.68
C GLY A 192 -3.64 -4.33 14.64
N VAL A 193 -3.07 -3.83 13.54
CA VAL A 193 -3.83 -3.24 12.43
C VAL A 193 -4.78 -4.28 11.82
N GLU A 194 -4.32 -5.52 11.67
CA GLU A 194 -5.08 -6.65 11.13
C GLU A 194 -6.27 -7.04 12.02
N ASP A 195 -6.12 -6.94 13.34
CA ASP A 195 -7.21 -7.24 14.28
C ASP A 195 -8.30 -6.19 14.24
N VAL A 196 -7.91 -4.91 14.10
CA VAL A 196 -8.88 -3.81 13.95
C VAL A 196 -9.63 -3.93 12.62
N LEU A 197 -8.93 -4.25 11.52
CA LEU A 197 -9.57 -4.47 10.22
C LEU A 197 -10.51 -5.68 10.25
N GLN A 198 -10.10 -6.78 10.90
CA GLN A 198 -10.97 -7.95 11.13
C GLN A 198 -12.26 -7.53 11.84
N TYR A 199 -12.13 -6.86 12.98
CA TYR A 199 -13.30 -6.39 13.73
C TYR A 199 -14.22 -5.52 12.88
N MET A 200 -13.66 -4.55 12.15
CA MET A 200 -14.43 -3.67 11.27
C MET A 200 -15.12 -4.44 10.13
N ASP A 201 -14.47 -5.46 9.58
CA ASP A 201 -15.04 -6.28 8.51
C ASP A 201 -16.18 -7.19 8.98
N GLU A 202 -16.00 -7.85 10.13
CA GLU A 202 -17.00 -8.77 10.71
C GLU A 202 -18.26 -8.06 11.18
N HIS A 203 -18.15 -6.79 11.61
CA HIS A 203 -19.26 -5.99 12.15
C HIS A 203 -19.73 -4.88 11.19
N PHE A 204 -19.25 -4.85 9.94
CA PHE A 204 -19.49 -3.76 9.02
C PHE A 204 -20.99 -3.57 8.68
N ASN A 205 -21.51 -2.39 9.02
CA ASN A 205 -22.82 -1.92 8.59
C ASN A 205 -22.66 -0.79 7.56
N PRO A 206 -23.00 -1.00 6.27
CA PRO A 206 -22.79 -0.02 5.22
C PRO A 206 -23.63 1.27 5.36
N GLU A 207 -24.66 1.26 6.19
CA GLU A 207 -25.51 2.44 6.42
C GLU A 207 -25.02 3.31 7.60
N ALA A 208 -24.32 2.70 8.55
CA ALA A 208 -23.89 3.37 9.78
C ALA A 208 -22.39 3.66 9.84
N ASP A 209 -21.55 2.71 9.35
CA ASP A 209 -20.12 2.76 9.58
C ASP A 209 -19.35 3.57 8.53
N SER A 210 -18.20 4.06 8.93
CA SER A 210 -17.23 4.67 8.05
C SER A 210 -16.84 3.73 6.89
N ARG A 211 -16.77 4.28 5.68
CA ARG A 211 -16.26 3.55 4.50
C ARG A 211 -14.80 3.86 4.17
N ILE A 212 -14.11 4.69 4.96
CA ILE A 212 -12.74 5.12 4.67
C ILE A 212 -11.82 4.68 5.79
N LYS A 213 -10.77 3.91 5.46
CA LYS A 213 -9.76 3.47 6.41
C LYS A 213 -8.39 3.98 5.97
N LEU A 214 -7.70 4.70 6.84
CA LEU A 214 -6.33 5.15 6.64
C LEU A 214 -5.40 4.39 7.59
N LEU A 215 -4.36 3.79 7.05
CA LEU A 215 -3.46 2.92 7.79
C LEU A 215 -2.03 3.48 7.81
N TYR A 216 -1.40 3.43 8.96
CA TYR A 216 0.05 3.58 9.09
C TYR A 216 0.62 2.31 9.72
N ILE A 217 1.43 1.58 8.97
CA ILE A 217 1.89 0.23 9.31
C ILE A 217 3.41 0.21 9.38
N GLU A 218 3.97 -0.22 10.51
CA GLU A 218 5.41 -0.46 10.69
C GLU A 218 5.77 -1.93 10.46
N SER A 219 4.96 -2.85 10.95
CA SER A 219 5.10 -4.28 10.73
C SER A 219 3.73 -4.94 10.54
N ILE A 220 3.71 -6.07 9.85
CA ILE A 220 2.51 -6.88 9.65
C ILE A 220 2.75 -8.21 10.38
N GLY A 221 1.91 -8.50 11.37
CA GLY A 221 1.97 -9.74 12.15
C GLY A 221 1.40 -10.93 11.39
N ASP A 222 0.24 -10.73 10.77
CA ASP A 222 -0.53 -11.74 10.04
C ASP A 222 -0.97 -11.20 8.67
N PRO A 223 -0.13 -11.39 7.62
CA PRO A 223 -0.44 -10.90 6.27
C PRO A 223 -1.69 -11.51 5.66
N ASP A 224 -2.00 -12.77 5.94
CA ASP A 224 -3.18 -13.45 5.38
C ASP A 224 -4.47 -12.84 5.94
N ARG A 225 -4.50 -12.55 7.23
CA ARG A 225 -5.62 -11.90 7.90
C ARG A 225 -5.80 -10.47 7.38
N LEU A 226 -4.71 -9.70 7.27
CA LEU A 226 -4.76 -8.36 6.69
C LEU A 226 -5.32 -8.39 5.26
N LEU A 227 -4.81 -9.29 4.42
CA LEU A 227 -5.25 -9.46 3.04
C LEU A 227 -6.74 -9.80 2.96
N PHE A 228 -7.19 -10.76 3.76
CA PHE A 228 -8.57 -11.24 3.75
C PHE A 228 -9.55 -10.12 4.14
N HIS A 229 -9.35 -9.49 5.29
CA HIS A 229 -10.28 -8.50 5.82
C HIS A 229 -10.23 -7.16 5.07
N ALA A 230 -9.06 -6.71 4.61
CA ALA A 230 -8.96 -5.53 3.77
C ALA A 230 -9.67 -5.73 2.42
N SER A 231 -9.44 -6.88 1.76
CA SER A 231 -10.12 -7.23 0.50
C SER A 231 -11.64 -7.33 0.68
N SER A 232 -12.10 -7.93 1.78
CA SER A 232 -13.51 -8.04 2.12
C SER A 232 -14.16 -6.67 2.30
N LEU A 233 -13.55 -5.79 3.10
CA LEU A 233 -14.01 -4.42 3.31
C LEU A 233 -14.11 -3.64 1.99
N ILE A 234 -13.08 -3.74 1.13
CA ILE A 234 -13.08 -3.04 -0.17
C ILE A 234 -14.20 -3.58 -1.07
N LYS A 235 -14.43 -4.89 -1.10
CA LYS A 235 -15.57 -5.50 -1.82
C LYS A 235 -16.93 -5.06 -1.28
N LYS A 236 -17.03 -4.73 0.01
CA LYS A 236 -18.22 -4.14 0.66
C LYS A 236 -18.36 -2.64 0.39
N GLY A 237 -17.45 -2.02 -0.40
CA GLY A 237 -17.50 -0.61 -0.80
C GLY A 237 -16.66 0.32 0.09
N CYS A 238 -15.82 -0.20 0.97
CA CYS A 238 -14.84 0.60 1.70
C CYS A 238 -13.67 1.00 0.79
N LYS A 239 -13.00 2.09 1.15
CA LYS A 239 -11.78 2.60 0.51
C LYS A 239 -10.67 2.58 1.54
N ILE A 240 -9.54 1.93 1.23
CA ILE A 240 -8.43 1.77 2.15
C ILE A 240 -7.16 2.35 1.53
N ALA A 241 -6.47 3.22 2.26
CA ALA A 241 -5.15 3.72 1.90
C ALA A 241 -4.16 3.46 3.04
N ALA A 242 -2.91 3.20 2.69
CA ALA A 242 -1.90 2.82 3.67
C ALA A 242 -0.51 3.39 3.37
N ILE A 243 0.19 3.78 4.44
CA ILE A 243 1.64 3.96 4.44
C ILE A 243 2.26 2.74 5.11
N LYS A 244 3.30 2.17 4.49
CA LYS A 244 4.20 1.21 5.12
C LYS A 244 5.53 1.90 5.43
N ALA A 245 5.91 1.96 6.68
CA ALA A 245 7.21 2.49 7.11
C ALA A 245 8.36 1.55 6.72
N GLY A 246 9.54 2.10 6.45
CA GLY A 246 10.72 1.31 6.11
C GLY A 246 10.66 0.67 4.72
N SER A 247 10.35 1.44 3.68
CA SER A 247 10.27 0.99 2.28
C SER A 247 11.63 0.85 1.59
N SER A 248 12.70 1.37 2.17
CA SER A 248 14.07 1.20 1.68
C SER A 248 14.87 0.37 2.68
N GLU A 249 16.02 -0.18 2.24
CA GLU A 249 16.89 -0.94 3.14
C GLU A 249 17.32 -0.13 4.39
N SER A 250 17.68 1.13 4.19
CA SER A 250 18.01 2.04 5.30
C SER A 250 16.81 2.35 6.19
N GLY A 251 15.64 2.59 5.56
CA GLY A 251 14.39 2.80 6.28
C GLY A 251 13.94 1.55 7.04
N SER A 252 14.14 0.37 6.47
CA SER A 252 13.83 -0.92 7.13
C SER A 252 14.70 -1.14 8.36
N ARG A 253 16.02 -0.86 8.28
CA ARG A 253 16.91 -0.89 9.46
C ARG A 253 16.48 0.09 10.54
N ALA A 254 16.11 1.32 10.14
CA ALA A 254 15.61 2.33 11.09
C ALA A 254 14.30 1.89 11.78
N ALA A 255 13.34 1.35 11.02
CA ALA A 255 12.08 0.86 11.56
C ALA A 255 12.30 -0.32 12.53
N SER A 256 13.14 -1.29 12.16
CA SER A 256 13.46 -2.45 13.02
C SER A 256 14.18 -2.03 14.32
N SER A 257 15.05 -1.03 14.24
CA SER A 257 15.72 -0.49 15.44
C SER A 257 14.78 0.25 16.38
N HIS A 258 13.69 0.83 15.84
CA HIS A 258 12.71 1.59 16.61
C HIS A 258 11.64 0.70 17.25
N THR A 259 11.24 -0.37 16.58
CA THR A 259 10.11 -1.22 17.02
C THR A 259 10.54 -2.54 17.65
N GLY A 260 11.83 -2.88 17.59
CA GLY A 260 12.33 -4.20 18.00
C GLY A 260 11.86 -5.37 17.13
N ALA A 261 11.01 -5.12 16.14
CA ALA A 261 10.48 -6.13 15.23
C ALA A 261 11.22 -6.12 13.89
N ILE A 262 11.36 -7.31 13.27
CA ILE A 262 11.91 -7.42 11.91
C ILE A 262 10.92 -6.79 10.93
N ALA A 263 11.36 -5.76 10.20
CA ALA A 263 10.53 -5.11 9.20
C ALA A 263 10.22 -6.07 8.05
N SER A 264 8.95 -6.09 7.63
CA SER A 264 8.52 -6.87 6.47
C SER A 264 9.18 -6.36 5.17
N SER A 265 9.49 -7.27 4.26
CA SER A 265 10.01 -6.95 2.92
C SER A 265 9.06 -6.00 2.18
N ASP A 266 9.61 -4.91 1.60
CA ASP A 266 8.79 -3.90 0.92
C ASP A 266 8.09 -4.45 -0.31
N SER A 267 8.72 -5.35 -1.06
CA SER A 267 8.13 -6.02 -2.21
C SER A 267 6.97 -6.94 -1.83
N ALA A 268 7.05 -7.60 -0.67
CA ALA A 268 5.97 -8.44 -0.16
C ALA A 268 4.76 -7.58 0.29
N VAL A 269 5.02 -6.47 0.97
CA VAL A 269 3.95 -5.54 1.38
C VAL A 269 3.31 -4.87 0.16
N GLU A 270 4.10 -4.46 -0.85
CA GLU A 270 3.56 -3.94 -2.12
C GLU A 270 2.65 -4.97 -2.79
N ALA A 271 3.11 -6.22 -2.87
CA ALA A 271 2.34 -7.32 -3.45
C ALA A 271 1.03 -7.57 -2.69
N LEU A 272 1.06 -7.51 -1.34
CA LEU A 272 -0.12 -7.64 -0.49
C LEU A 272 -1.10 -6.48 -0.73
N PHE A 273 -0.62 -5.23 -0.72
CA PHE A 273 -1.48 -4.06 -0.93
C PHE A 273 -2.14 -4.08 -2.30
N ARG A 274 -1.38 -4.45 -3.34
CA ARG A 274 -1.93 -4.63 -4.70
C ARG A 274 -3.03 -5.70 -4.72
N LYS A 275 -2.78 -6.85 -4.10
CA LYS A 275 -3.74 -7.97 -4.06
C LYS A 275 -4.99 -7.62 -3.26
N ALA A 276 -4.85 -6.88 -2.18
CA ALA A 276 -5.96 -6.42 -1.35
C ALA A 276 -6.75 -5.26 -1.96
N GLY A 277 -6.17 -4.50 -2.92
CA GLY A 277 -6.76 -3.28 -3.45
C GLY A 277 -6.53 -2.05 -2.58
N ILE A 278 -5.51 -2.07 -1.71
CA ILE A 278 -5.14 -0.94 -0.84
C ILE A 278 -4.36 0.09 -1.66
N VAL A 279 -4.74 1.35 -1.57
CA VAL A 279 -3.99 2.46 -2.18
C VAL A 279 -2.75 2.75 -1.36
N ARG A 280 -1.56 2.49 -1.93
CA ARG A 280 -0.30 2.74 -1.25
C ARG A 280 0.10 4.20 -1.32
N CYS A 281 0.41 4.79 -0.16
CA CYS A 281 0.91 6.15 0.01
C CYS A 281 2.34 6.14 0.57
N TYR A 282 3.14 7.18 0.26
CA TYR A 282 4.54 7.27 0.66
C TYR A 282 4.83 8.45 1.59
N SER A 283 3.83 9.28 1.87
CA SER A 283 3.93 10.38 2.84
C SER A 283 2.61 10.60 3.55
N ARG A 284 2.69 11.26 4.72
CA ARG A 284 1.49 11.67 5.50
C ARG A 284 0.60 12.60 4.68
N GLU A 285 1.22 13.50 3.93
CA GLU A 285 0.52 14.45 3.07
C GLU A 285 -0.27 13.74 1.97
N GLU A 286 0.35 12.74 1.33
CA GLU A 286 -0.31 11.91 0.33
C GLU A 286 -1.47 11.10 0.95
N LEU A 287 -1.25 10.48 2.12
CA LEU A 287 -2.29 9.69 2.81
C LEU A 287 -3.51 10.53 3.16
N THR A 288 -3.31 11.72 3.75
CA THR A 288 -4.41 12.61 4.12
C THR A 288 -5.10 13.20 2.91
N THR A 289 -4.38 13.50 1.83
CA THR A 289 -4.95 13.93 0.55
C THR A 289 -5.80 12.82 -0.10
N VAL A 290 -5.32 11.58 -0.10
CA VAL A 290 -6.10 10.41 -0.53
C VAL A 290 -7.35 10.24 0.35
N GLY A 291 -7.23 10.41 1.66
CA GLY A 291 -8.37 10.41 2.59
C GLY A 291 -9.42 11.46 2.22
N CYS A 292 -8.99 12.69 1.91
CA CYS A 292 -9.89 13.75 1.44
C CYS A 292 -10.57 13.39 0.11
N ILE A 293 -9.84 12.83 -0.85
CA ILE A 293 -10.41 12.38 -2.14
C ILE A 293 -11.48 11.31 -1.90
N PHE A 294 -11.25 10.41 -0.95
CA PHE A 294 -12.20 9.33 -0.65
C PHE A 294 -13.53 9.82 -0.07
N THR A 295 -13.57 11.02 0.52
CA THR A 295 -14.84 11.63 1.00
C THR A 295 -15.71 12.20 -0.12
N LEU A 296 -15.14 12.44 -1.30
CA LEU A 296 -15.84 12.96 -2.45
C LEU A 296 -16.55 11.84 -3.25
N PRO A 297 -17.53 12.18 -4.12
CA PRO A 297 -18.17 11.21 -5.00
C PRO A 297 -17.15 10.39 -5.81
N GLU A 298 -17.50 9.14 -6.13
CA GLU A 298 -16.62 8.24 -6.84
C GLU A 298 -16.29 8.72 -8.26
N LEU A 299 -15.00 8.66 -8.62
CA LEU A 299 -14.53 8.95 -9.98
C LEU A 299 -14.94 7.82 -10.93
N LYS A 300 -15.64 8.16 -11.99
CA LYS A 300 -16.12 7.21 -13.01
C LYS A 300 -15.21 7.11 -14.23
N GLY A 301 -14.26 8.02 -14.37
CA GLY A 301 -13.35 8.06 -15.52
C GLY A 301 -12.06 8.84 -15.22
N LYS A 302 -11.23 9.04 -16.25
CA LYS A 302 -9.90 9.63 -16.15
C LYS A 302 -9.76 11.01 -16.79
N ASN A 303 -10.89 11.65 -17.19
CA ASN A 303 -10.90 12.91 -17.91
C ASN A 303 -11.30 14.07 -16.98
N PHE A 304 -10.41 15.03 -16.81
CA PHE A 304 -10.60 16.13 -15.85
C PHE A 304 -10.71 17.47 -16.58
N ALA A 305 -11.66 18.30 -16.16
CA ALA A 305 -11.65 19.73 -16.48
C ALA A 305 -10.98 20.50 -15.35
N ILE A 306 -10.19 21.49 -15.68
CA ILE A 306 -9.56 22.41 -14.75
C ILE A 306 -10.17 23.78 -14.94
N ILE A 307 -10.76 24.36 -13.88
CA ILE A 307 -11.25 25.74 -13.87
C ILE A 307 -10.38 26.55 -12.92
N THR A 308 -9.84 27.64 -13.40
CA THR A 308 -8.92 28.48 -12.63
C THR A 308 -9.10 29.94 -12.97
N HIS A 309 -8.63 30.85 -12.10
CA HIS A 309 -8.41 32.26 -12.38
C HIS A 309 -6.91 32.63 -12.41
N ALA A 310 -6.03 31.61 -12.35
CA ALA A 310 -4.58 31.74 -12.35
C ALA A 310 -3.97 30.62 -13.22
N GLY A 311 -3.40 30.96 -14.38
CA GLY A 311 -2.93 30.00 -15.37
C GLY A 311 -1.81 29.06 -14.88
N GLY A 312 -0.85 29.57 -14.06
CA GLY A 312 0.31 28.80 -13.59
C GLY A 312 -0.05 27.52 -12.84
N PRO A 313 -0.86 27.55 -11.78
CA PRO A 313 -1.35 26.36 -11.09
C PRO A 313 -2.10 25.39 -11.99
N GLY A 314 -2.91 25.89 -12.93
CA GLY A 314 -3.59 25.05 -13.93
C GLY A 314 -2.63 24.23 -14.79
N VAL A 315 -1.49 24.82 -15.20
CA VAL A 315 -0.44 24.13 -15.95
C VAL A 315 0.24 23.07 -15.10
N MET A 316 0.61 23.39 -13.85
CA MET A 316 1.24 22.42 -12.95
C MET A 316 0.34 21.23 -12.65
N LEU A 317 -0.96 21.46 -12.45
CA LEU A 317 -1.93 20.39 -12.27
C LEU A 317 -2.08 19.52 -13.53
N THR A 318 -2.16 20.14 -14.71
CA THR A 318 -2.21 19.43 -15.99
C THR A 318 -1.01 18.49 -16.16
N ASP A 319 0.19 18.97 -15.83
CA ASP A 319 1.41 18.17 -15.87
C ASP A 319 1.37 17.00 -14.89
N ALA A 320 0.91 17.23 -13.65
CA ALA A 320 0.80 16.19 -12.62
C ALA A 320 -0.18 15.10 -13.03
N LEU A 321 -1.37 15.48 -13.51
CA LEU A 321 -2.39 14.55 -14.00
C LEU A 321 -1.86 13.74 -15.20
N SER A 322 -1.27 14.40 -16.19
CA SER A 322 -0.75 13.74 -17.40
C SER A 322 0.38 12.76 -17.10
N LYS A 323 1.32 13.12 -16.22
CA LYS A 323 2.38 12.21 -15.74
C LYS A 323 1.83 10.99 -15.02
N GLY A 324 0.69 11.16 -14.35
CA GLY A 324 -0.02 10.09 -13.66
C GLY A 324 -0.92 9.22 -14.55
N GLY A 325 -0.96 9.46 -15.86
CA GLY A 325 -1.83 8.73 -16.81
C GLY A 325 -3.29 9.13 -16.75
N LEU A 326 -3.58 10.34 -16.26
CA LEU A 326 -4.89 10.97 -16.26
C LEU A 326 -4.97 12.00 -17.37
N ASN A 327 -6.16 12.29 -17.87
CA ASN A 327 -6.35 13.13 -19.06
C ASN A 327 -6.91 14.51 -18.70
N VAL A 328 -6.39 15.53 -19.36
CA VAL A 328 -6.98 16.87 -19.43
C VAL A 328 -7.35 17.12 -20.90
N PRO A 329 -8.54 16.61 -21.35
CA PRO A 329 -8.88 16.63 -22.75
C PRO A 329 -9.12 18.07 -23.23
N LYS A 330 -8.68 18.36 -24.45
CA LYS A 330 -8.97 19.65 -25.12
C LYS A 330 -10.46 19.80 -25.32
N LEU A 331 -11.01 20.94 -24.94
CA LEU A 331 -12.41 21.29 -25.18
C LEU A 331 -12.49 22.12 -26.47
N GLU A 332 -13.35 21.71 -27.40
CA GLU A 332 -13.53 22.32 -28.72
C GLU A 332 -15.00 22.26 -29.16
N GLY A 333 -15.34 23.07 -30.14
CA GLY A 333 -16.64 23.03 -30.79
C GLY A 333 -17.62 24.14 -30.34
N PRO A 334 -18.85 24.11 -30.85
CA PRO A 334 -19.82 25.20 -30.66
C PRO A 334 -20.16 25.51 -29.19
N VAL A 335 -20.19 24.49 -28.33
CA VAL A 335 -20.46 24.65 -26.89
C VAL A 335 -19.35 25.44 -26.20
N VAL A 336 -18.10 25.24 -26.62
CA VAL A 336 -16.95 25.97 -26.07
C VAL A 336 -16.99 27.44 -26.51
N GLU A 337 -17.32 27.73 -27.77
CA GLU A 337 -17.51 29.09 -28.25
C GLU A 337 -18.70 29.79 -27.60
N GLU A 338 -19.77 29.06 -27.31
CA GLU A 338 -20.90 29.58 -26.52
C GLU A 338 -20.45 29.99 -25.11
N LEU A 339 -19.68 29.12 -24.40
CA LEU A 339 -19.13 29.43 -23.08
C LEU A 339 -18.21 30.66 -23.12
N LYS A 340 -17.31 30.70 -24.12
CA LYS A 340 -16.38 31.81 -24.32
C LYS A 340 -17.07 33.15 -24.48
N GLY A 341 -18.21 33.17 -25.21
CA GLY A 341 -19.03 34.38 -25.39
C GLY A 341 -19.70 34.89 -24.13
N LYS A 342 -19.77 34.10 -23.07
CA LYS A 342 -20.40 34.42 -21.76
C LYS A 342 -19.33 34.80 -20.70
N LEU A 343 -18.05 34.63 -20.98
CA LEU A 343 -16.95 35.00 -20.10
C LEU A 343 -16.34 36.35 -20.52
N PHE A 344 -15.48 36.91 -19.68
CA PHE A 344 -14.75 38.14 -20.04
C PHE A 344 -13.84 37.91 -21.24
N PRO A 345 -13.69 38.96 -22.10
CA PRO A 345 -12.73 38.93 -23.21
C PRO A 345 -11.31 38.58 -22.68
N GLY A 346 -10.66 37.63 -23.32
CA GLY A 346 -9.35 37.12 -22.91
C GLY A 346 -9.40 35.84 -22.08
N ALA A 347 -10.56 35.39 -21.58
CA ALA A 347 -10.71 34.10 -20.94
C ALA A 347 -10.35 32.95 -21.90
N ALA A 348 -9.66 31.90 -21.40
CA ALA A 348 -9.36 30.68 -22.14
C ALA A 348 -10.35 29.57 -21.77
N VAL A 349 -10.87 28.86 -22.76
CA VAL A 349 -11.89 27.82 -22.55
C VAL A 349 -11.50 26.44 -23.09
N GLY A 350 -10.23 26.26 -23.46
CA GLY A 350 -9.75 25.03 -24.10
C GLY A 350 -9.36 23.89 -23.15
N ASN A 351 -9.51 24.04 -21.86
CA ASN A 351 -9.05 23.19 -20.78
C ASN A 351 -7.50 23.19 -20.62
N PRO A 352 -6.94 23.84 -19.57
CA PRO A 352 -7.68 24.52 -18.48
C PRO A 352 -8.59 25.65 -18.93
N ILE A 353 -9.73 25.82 -18.24
CA ILE A 353 -10.64 26.97 -18.38
C ILE A 353 -10.11 28.07 -17.45
N ASP A 354 -9.52 29.13 -18.01
CA ASP A 354 -8.99 30.27 -17.26
C ASP A 354 -9.98 31.44 -17.36
N ILE A 355 -10.68 31.72 -16.26
CA ILE A 355 -11.65 32.82 -16.19
C ILE A 355 -11.02 34.18 -15.86
N LEU A 356 -9.69 34.26 -15.83
CA LEU A 356 -8.86 35.43 -15.46
C LEU A 356 -8.98 35.82 -13.97
N ALA A 357 -8.01 36.61 -13.50
CA ALA A 357 -8.03 37.14 -12.12
C ALA A 357 -9.22 38.04 -11.80
N THR A 358 -9.89 38.57 -12.82
CA THR A 358 -11.11 39.36 -12.72
C THR A 358 -12.40 38.51 -12.81
N GLY A 359 -12.28 37.19 -12.93
CA GLY A 359 -13.39 36.26 -12.98
C GLY A 359 -14.31 36.41 -11.75
N THR A 360 -15.61 36.35 -11.98
CA THR A 360 -16.63 36.51 -10.94
C THR A 360 -17.17 35.16 -10.46
N PRO A 361 -17.84 35.11 -9.30
CA PRO A 361 -18.56 33.92 -8.84
C PRO A 361 -19.54 33.37 -9.89
N GLU A 362 -20.19 34.24 -10.65
CA GLU A 362 -21.11 33.83 -11.72
C GLU A 362 -20.38 33.15 -12.89
N HIS A 363 -19.17 33.61 -13.25
CA HIS A 363 -18.35 32.94 -14.24
C HIS A 363 -17.93 31.52 -13.78
N LEU A 364 -17.58 31.37 -12.50
CA LEU A 364 -17.30 30.05 -11.94
C LEU A 364 -18.53 29.14 -12.01
N ARG A 365 -19.70 29.64 -11.58
CA ARG A 365 -20.98 28.92 -11.64
C ARG A 365 -21.26 28.42 -13.03
N LEU A 366 -21.14 29.28 -14.01
CA LEU A 366 -21.35 28.97 -15.42
C LEU A 366 -20.39 27.88 -15.92
N CYS A 367 -19.11 27.99 -15.63
CA CYS A 367 -18.10 26.99 -16.04
C CYS A 367 -18.39 25.61 -15.41
N LEU A 368 -18.78 25.57 -14.13
CA LEU A 368 -19.16 24.33 -13.46
C LEU A 368 -20.41 23.69 -14.09
N GLU A 369 -21.42 24.50 -14.46
CA GLU A 369 -22.62 24.02 -15.15
C GLU A 369 -22.30 23.44 -16.53
N TYR A 370 -21.42 24.09 -17.29
CA TYR A 370 -20.99 23.55 -18.58
C TYR A 370 -20.20 22.23 -18.43
N CYS A 371 -19.35 22.15 -17.44
CA CYS A 371 -18.63 20.90 -17.13
C CYS A 371 -19.57 19.77 -16.70
N GLU A 372 -20.62 20.11 -15.95
CA GLU A 372 -21.60 19.13 -15.48
C GLU A 372 -22.52 18.66 -16.60
N GLU A 373 -23.08 19.59 -17.39
CA GLU A 373 -24.24 19.33 -18.26
C GLU A 373 -23.91 19.24 -19.75
N LYS A 374 -22.82 19.91 -20.23
CA LYS A 374 -22.56 20.09 -21.64
C LYS A 374 -21.27 19.43 -22.16
N PHE A 375 -20.31 19.15 -21.28
CA PHE A 375 -19.06 18.49 -21.65
C PHE A 375 -19.10 17.00 -21.24
N ASP A 376 -19.68 16.17 -22.12
CA ASP A 376 -19.89 14.73 -21.87
C ASP A 376 -18.57 13.96 -21.70
N ASN A 377 -17.47 14.48 -22.24
CA ASN A 377 -16.14 13.88 -22.15
C ASN A 377 -15.37 14.22 -20.87
N ILE A 378 -15.99 14.89 -19.89
CA ILE A 378 -15.41 15.24 -18.60
C ILE A 378 -16.04 14.36 -17.50
N ASP A 379 -15.20 13.78 -16.68
CA ASP A 379 -15.61 12.90 -15.57
C ASP A 379 -15.59 13.61 -14.20
N ALA A 380 -14.73 14.65 -14.04
CA ALA A 380 -14.59 15.42 -12.82
C ALA A 380 -14.03 16.82 -13.07
N VAL A 381 -14.20 17.72 -12.09
CA VAL A 381 -13.77 19.12 -12.19
C VAL A 381 -12.79 19.46 -11.08
N MET A 382 -11.68 20.12 -11.44
CA MET A 382 -10.70 20.71 -10.55
C MET A 382 -10.90 22.22 -10.50
N ALA A 383 -11.23 22.79 -9.34
CA ALA A 383 -11.50 24.21 -9.18
C ALA A 383 -10.40 24.89 -8.35
N ILE A 384 -9.52 25.66 -9.01
CA ILE A 384 -8.36 26.31 -8.38
C ILE A 384 -8.68 27.80 -8.17
N PHE A 385 -8.92 28.18 -6.92
CA PHE A 385 -9.30 29.55 -6.57
C PHE A 385 -8.59 30.03 -5.29
N GLY A 386 -7.76 31.04 -5.43
CA GLY A 386 -7.06 31.73 -4.34
C GLY A 386 -7.16 33.24 -4.48
N THR A 387 -6.46 34.00 -3.66
CA THR A 387 -6.46 35.46 -3.71
C THR A 387 -5.10 36.04 -3.30
N PRO A 388 -4.64 37.11 -3.92
CA PRO A 388 -3.52 37.90 -3.41
C PRO A 388 -3.89 38.82 -2.19
N GLY A 389 -5.13 38.73 -1.69
CA GLY A 389 -5.64 39.56 -0.58
C GLY A 389 -6.32 40.87 -1.01
N LEU A 390 -6.55 41.04 -2.32
CA LEU A 390 -7.22 42.24 -2.84
C LEU A 390 -8.75 42.12 -2.83
N VAL A 391 -9.25 40.89 -2.87
CA VAL A 391 -10.71 40.56 -2.88
C VAL A 391 -10.98 39.43 -1.92
N THR A 392 -12.16 39.42 -1.32
CA THR A 392 -12.63 38.29 -0.51
C THR A 392 -13.06 37.11 -1.39
N MET A 393 -12.95 35.91 -0.87
CA MET A 393 -13.28 34.69 -1.62
C MET A 393 -14.59 34.02 -1.14
N PHE A 394 -15.32 34.64 -0.21
CA PHE A 394 -16.55 34.03 0.35
C PHE A 394 -17.57 33.67 -0.74
N GLU A 395 -17.92 34.59 -1.62
CA GLU A 395 -18.91 34.35 -2.68
C GLU A 395 -18.44 33.26 -3.67
N MET A 396 -17.13 33.22 -3.98
CA MET A 396 -16.55 32.19 -4.86
C MET A 396 -16.64 30.81 -4.21
N TYR A 397 -16.33 30.71 -2.90
CA TYR A 397 -16.40 29.45 -2.16
C TYR A 397 -17.83 29.03 -1.84
N ASP A 398 -18.77 29.99 -1.77
CA ASP A 398 -20.21 29.69 -1.67
C ASP A 398 -20.74 29.04 -2.95
N VAL A 399 -20.28 29.47 -4.13
CA VAL A 399 -20.60 28.81 -5.41
C VAL A 399 -20.05 27.37 -5.43
N LEU A 400 -18.80 27.16 -4.97
CA LEU A 400 -18.24 25.82 -4.87
C LEU A 400 -19.08 24.95 -3.93
N HIS A 401 -19.43 25.45 -2.76
CA HIS A 401 -20.27 24.74 -1.79
C HIS A 401 -21.60 24.31 -2.42
N GLU A 402 -22.32 25.25 -3.04
CA GLU A 402 -23.61 24.97 -3.68
C GLU A 402 -23.48 23.90 -4.76
N LYS A 403 -22.49 24.05 -5.66
CA LYS A 403 -22.32 23.09 -6.76
C LYS A 403 -21.85 21.72 -6.29
N MET A 404 -20.99 21.62 -5.28
CA MET A 404 -20.57 20.33 -4.71
C MET A 404 -21.72 19.56 -4.07
N LEU A 405 -22.79 20.22 -3.61
CA LEU A 405 -23.98 19.56 -3.07
C LEU A 405 -24.89 18.97 -4.15
N HIS A 406 -24.86 19.50 -5.36
CA HIS A 406 -25.85 19.20 -6.41
C HIS A 406 -25.24 18.53 -7.66
N CYS A 407 -23.96 18.75 -7.97
CA CYS A 407 -23.30 18.16 -9.13
C CYS A 407 -23.09 16.65 -8.94
N LYS A 408 -23.28 15.88 -10.02
CA LYS A 408 -23.03 14.45 -10.06
C LYS A 408 -21.56 14.14 -10.31
N LYS A 409 -20.87 15.02 -11.06
CA LYS A 409 -19.43 14.92 -11.30
C LYS A 409 -18.69 15.46 -10.08
N PRO A 410 -17.67 14.75 -9.55
CA PRO A 410 -16.89 15.22 -8.43
C PRO A 410 -16.23 16.57 -8.73
N ILE A 411 -16.30 17.51 -7.78
CA ILE A 411 -15.60 18.78 -7.81
C ILE A 411 -14.51 18.73 -6.73
N PHE A 412 -13.27 18.98 -7.13
CA PHE A 412 -12.11 19.03 -6.24
C PHE A 412 -11.75 20.49 -5.97
N PRO A 413 -12.06 21.04 -4.77
CA PRO A 413 -11.73 22.42 -4.43
C PRO A 413 -10.24 22.55 -4.09
N ILE A 414 -9.52 23.36 -4.86
CA ILE A 414 -8.11 23.67 -4.66
C ILE A 414 -8.02 25.12 -4.20
N LEU A 415 -7.91 25.33 -2.89
CA LEU A 415 -7.94 26.65 -2.24
C LEU A 415 -6.57 26.93 -1.61
N PRO A 416 -5.58 27.41 -2.39
CA PRO A 416 -4.18 27.51 -1.95
C PRO A 416 -3.91 28.67 -0.98
N SER A 417 -4.80 29.66 -0.92
CA SER A 417 -4.60 30.88 -0.13
C SER A 417 -4.97 30.70 1.36
N ILE A 418 -4.42 29.66 2.00
CA ILE A 418 -4.72 29.30 3.40
C ILE A 418 -4.36 30.38 4.43
N ASN A 419 -3.41 31.27 4.11
CA ASN A 419 -3.04 32.38 4.98
C ASN A 419 -3.85 33.66 4.64
N THR A 420 -3.91 34.01 3.36
CA THR A 420 -4.53 35.28 2.91
C THR A 420 -6.06 35.22 2.92
N ALA A 421 -6.63 34.04 2.65
CA ALA A 421 -8.08 33.76 2.72
C ALA A 421 -8.40 32.71 3.80
N GLY A 422 -7.67 32.74 4.92
CA GLY A 422 -7.81 31.73 5.98
C GLY A 422 -9.21 31.67 6.59
N ALA A 423 -9.88 32.81 6.74
CA ALA A 423 -11.24 32.88 7.26
C ALA A 423 -12.28 32.25 6.28
N GLU A 424 -12.11 32.50 4.99
CA GLU A 424 -12.93 31.95 3.92
C GLU A 424 -12.74 30.44 3.78
N VAL A 425 -11.51 29.97 3.82
CA VAL A 425 -11.19 28.53 3.83
C VAL A 425 -11.79 27.88 5.07
N ALA A 426 -11.62 28.46 6.27
CA ALA A 426 -12.19 27.93 7.50
C ALA A 426 -13.73 27.85 7.44
N ALA A 427 -14.39 28.89 6.89
CA ALA A 427 -15.84 28.90 6.68
C ALA A 427 -16.30 27.81 5.68
N PHE A 428 -15.50 27.55 4.64
CA PHE A 428 -15.75 26.50 3.68
C PHE A 428 -15.62 25.09 4.31
N LEU A 429 -14.55 24.85 5.07
CA LEU A 429 -14.35 23.61 5.81
C LEU A 429 -15.45 23.37 6.86
N ALA A 430 -15.90 24.41 7.55
CA ALA A 430 -16.99 24.33 8.53
C ALA A 430 -18.32 23.86 7.93
N LYS A 431 -18.50 23.97 6.61
CA LYS A 431 -19.66 23.43 5.88
C LYS A 431 -19.52 21.93 5.56
N GLY A 432 -18.49 21.26 6.08
CA GLY A 432 -18.26 19.81 5.90
C GLY A 432 -17.48 19.44 4.64
N HIS A 433 -16.83 20.42 3.97
CA HIS A 433 -15.99 20.18 2.81
C HIS A 433 -14.53 19.93 3.20
N VAL A 434 -13.78 19.38 2.23
CA VAL A 434 -12.32 19.24 2.31
C VAL A 434 -11.66 20.25 1.36
N ASN A 435 -10.42 20.62 1.65
CA ASN A 435 -9.59 21.50 0.82
C ASN A 435 -8.29 20.82 0.40
N PHE A 436 -7.93 21.01 -0.86
CA PHE A 436 -6.62 20.65 -1.42
C PHE A 436 -5.79 21.93 -1.59
N ALA A 437 -4.81 22.13 -0.70
CA ALA A 437 -4.00 23.36 -0.74
C ALA A 437 -2.94 23.36 -1.85
N ASP A 438 -2.62 22.20 -2.42
CA ASP A 438 -1.60 22.01 -3.45
C ASP A 438 -2.13 21.13 -4.58
N GLU A 439 -2.13 21.66 -5.79
CA GLU A 439 -2.66 21.01 -6.99
C GLU A 439 -1.82 19.82 -7.45
N VAL A 440 -0.50 19.86 -7.26
CA VAL A 440 0.40 18.78 -7.68
C VAL A 440 0.25 17.58 -6.78
N THR A 441 0.13 17.80 -5.47
CA THR A 441 -0.14 16.76 -4.48
C THR A 441 -1.48 16.09 -4.76
N LEU A 442 -2.52 16.86 -5.08
CA LEU A 442 -3.83 16.32 -5.49
C LEU A 442 -3.72 15.46 -6.76
N GLY A 443 -3.06 15.97 -7.81
CA GLY A 443 -2.86 15.24 -9.06
C GLY A 443 -2.12 13.91 -8.87
N THR A 444 -1.11 13.92 -7.99
CA THR A 444 -0.36 12.72 -7.63
C THR A 444 -1.23 11.70 -6.87
N ALA A 445 -2.00 12.15 -5.88
CA ALA A 445 -2.89 11.31 -5.10
C ALA A 445 -3.99 10.68 -5.96
N LEU A 446 -4.60 11.46 -6.86
CA LEU A 446 -5.57 10.95 -7.84
C LEU A 446 -4.98 9.86 -8.74
N SER A 447 -3.75 10.08 -9.22
CA SER A 447 -3.02 9.08 -9.98
C SER A 447 -2.85 7.77 -9.21
N ARG A 448 -2.51 7.84 -7.93
CA ARG A 448 -2.41 6.65 -7.05
C ARG A 448 -3.73 5.88 -6.99
N ILE A 449 -4.83 6.60 -6.73
CA ILE A 449 -6.17 6.00 -6.61
C ILE A 449 -6.58 5.35 -7.93
N MET A 450 -6.45 6.08 -9.04
CA MET A 450 -6.94 5.63 -10.36
C MET A 450 -6.12 4.49 -10.96
N ASN A 451 -4.88 4.30 -10.50
CA ASN A 451 -3.99 3.21 -10.93
C ASN A 451 -3.87 2.11 -9.85
N ALA A 452 -4.55 2.23 -8.71
CA ALA A 452 -4.60 1.16 -7.72
C ALA A 452 -5.38 -0.03 -8.30
N PRO A 453 -4.85 -1.26 -8.17
CA PRO A 453 -5.57 -2.45 -8.63
C PRO A 453 -6.83 -2.68 -7.77
N ARG A 454 -7.83 -3.31 -8.34
CA ARG A 454 -8.99 -3.81 -7.59
C ARG A 454 -8.59 -5.06 -6.80
N PRO A 455 -9.28 -5.37 -5.68
CA PRO A 455 -9.04 -6.61 -4.95
C PRO A 455 -9.16 -7.82 -5.88
N ALA A 456 -8.22 -8.72 -5.81
CA ALA A 456 -8.27 -9.95 -6.59
C ALA A 456 -9.51 -10.79 -6.24
N ASN A 457 -10.04 -11.50 -7.23
CA ASN A 457 -11.07 -12.50 -6.98
C ASN A 457 -10.48 -13.68 -6.20
N ASN A 458 -11.22 -14.21 -5.22
CA ASN A 458 -10.77 -15.33 -4.41
C ASN A 458 -10.72 -16.65 -5.20
N GLU A 459 -11.48 -16.75 -6.29
CA GLU A 459 -11.45 -17.90 -7.19
C GLU A 459 -10.37 -17.67 -8.25
N ILE A 460 -9.16 -18.12 -7.96
CA ILE A 460 -8.08 -18.14 -8.92
C ILE A 460 -8.20 -19.44 -9.71
N GLU A 461 -8.49 -19.33 -11.00
CA GLU A 461 -8.35 -20.46 -11.91
C GLU A 461 -6.90 -20.93 -11.91
N LEU A 462 -6.68 -22.07 -11.27
CA LEU A 462 -5.37 -22.72 -11.32
C LEU A 462 -5.20 -23.29 -12.71
N PHE A 463 -4.20 -22.80 -13.44
CA PHE A 463 -3.84 -23.36 -14.74
C PHE A 463 -3.54 -24.85 -14.63
N GLY A 464 -3.93 -25.59 -15.66
CA GLY A 464 -3.59 -27.01 -15.80
C GLY A 464 -2.07 -27.20 -15.81
N VAL A 465 -1.50 -27.33 -14.61
CA VAL A 465 -0.12 -27.77 -14.39
C VAL A 465 -0.14 -29.26 -14.03
N ASP A 466 0.90 -29.99 -14.43
CA ASP A 466 1.03 -31.42 -14.08
C ASP A 466 1.50 -31.57 -12.63
N VAL A 467 0.56 -31.37 -11.68
CA VAL A 467 0.84 -31.45 -10.24
C VAL A 467 1.52 -32.76 -9.83
N PRO A 468 1.03 -33.96 -10.26
CA PRO A 468 1.71 -35.21 -9.92
C PRO A 468 3.16 -35.27 -10.39
N ARG A 469 3.45 -34.70 -11.57
CA ARG A 469 4.81 -34.64 -12.09
C ARG A 469 5.67 -33.66 -11.35
N ILE A 470 5.14 -32.47 -11.03
CA ILE A 470 5.83 -31.45 -10.21
C ILE A 470 6.26 -32.06 -8.88
N ARG A 471 5.34 -32.74 -8.17
CA ARG A 471 5.64 -33.35 -6.88
C ARG A 471 6.71 -34.44 -7.01
N ARG A 472 6.61 -35.34 -7.98
CA ARG A 472 7.62 -36.37 -8.23
C ARG A 472 9.01 -35.78 -8.48
N ILE A 473 9.08 -34.67 -9.23
CA ILE A 473 10.36 -33.99 -9.48
C ILE A 473 10.92 -33.44 -8.18
N ILE A 474 10.14 -32.66 -7.42
CA ILE A 474 10.57 -32.09 -6.13
C ILE A 474 11.06 -33.18 -5.18
N ASP A 475 10.30 -34.28 -5.06
CA ASP A 475 10.65 -35.39 -4.17
C ASP A 475 11.95 -36.09 -4.59
N SER A 476 12.25 -36.13 -5.89
CA SER A 476 13.45 -36.77 -6.45
C SER A 476 14.73 -35.97 -6.36
N ILE A 477 14.65 -34.66 -6.04
CA ILE A 477 15.82 -33.80 -5.88
C ILE A 477 16.60 -34.25 -4.64
N PRO A 478 17.92 -34.52 -4.75
CA PRO A 478 18.66 -35.20 -3.69
C PRO A 478 19.04 -34.32 -2.50
N ALA A 479 19.15 -32.99 -2.67
CA ALA A 479 19.63 -32.08 -1.64
C ALA A 479 19.04 -30.67 -1.80
N ASP A 480 19.08 -29.91 -0.70
CA ASP A 480 18.73 -28.51 -0.69
C ASP A 480 19.76 -27.68 -1.47
N GLY A 481 19.34 -26.47 -1.88
CA GLY A 481 20.15 -25.53 -2.64
C GLY A 481 19.69 -25.37 -4.09
N TYR A 482 20.57 -24.86 -4.94
CA TYR A 482 20.30 -24.73 -6.37
C TYR A 482 20.24 -26.09 -7.04
N ILE A 483 19.14 -26.38 -7.73
CA ILE A 483 18.89 -27.65 -8.37
C ILE A 483 19.55 -27.72 -9.75
N ALA A 484 19.87 -28.93 -10.19
CA ALA A 484 20.49 -29.15 -11.49
C ALA A 484 19.58 -28.74 -12.67
N PRO A 485 20.14 -28.31 -13.81
CA PRO A 485 19.39 -27.78 -14.95
C PRO A 485 18.27 -28.70 -15.46
N HIS A 486 18.47 -30.01 -15.46
CA HIS A 486 17.44 -30.97 -15.91
C HIS A 486 16.19 -30.98 -15.02
N TYR A 487 16.33 -30.75 -13.69
CA TYR A 487 15.19 -30.58 -12.79
C TYR A 487 14.48 -29.25 -13.05
N VAL A 488 15.24 -28.16 -13.28
CA VAL A 488 14.68 -26.84 -13.63
C VAL A 488 13.81 -26.96 -14.88
N GLN A 489 14.33 -27.55 -15.95
CA GLN A 489 13.59 -27.77 -17.19
C GLN A 489 12.34 -28.64 -16.98
N ALA A 490 12.47 -29.72 -16.23
CA ALA A 490 11.36 -30.64 -15.96
C ALA A 490 10.23 -29.92 -15.19
N LEU A 491 10.56 -29.07 -14.20
CA LEU A 491 9.59 -28.27 -13.46
C LEU A 491 8.90 -27.23 -14.36
N LEU A 492 9.66 -26.46 -15.16
CA LEU A 492 9.10 -25.46 -16.06
C LEU A 492 8.17 -26.09 -17.10
N ARG A 493 8.57 -27.20 -17.72
CA ARG A 493 7.72 -27.96 -18.66
C ARG A 493 6.46 -28.49 -17.99
N SER A 494 6.55 -28.99 -16.74
CA SER A 494 5.40 -29.46 -15.97
C SER A 494 4.42 -28.35 -15.61
N ALA A 495 4.92 -27.12 -15.48
CA ALA A 495 4.12 -25.92 -15.30
C ALA A 495 3.58 -25.35 -16.64
N GLY A 496 3.98 -25.93 -17.79
CA GLY A 496 3.61 -25.43 -19.12
C GLY A 496 4.30 -24.11 -19.48
N ILE A 497 5.45 -23.80 -18.86
CA ILE A 497 6.27 -22.64 -19.21
C ILE A 497 7.20 -23.02 -20.35
N PRO A 498 7.13 -22.33 -21.51
CA PRO A 498 8.00 -22.61 -22.65
C PRO A 498 9.46 -22.36 -22.30
N ILE A 499 10.32 -23.32 -22.54
CA ILE A 499 11.77 -23.21 -22.38
C ILE A 499 12.48 -23.57 -23.67
N VAL A 500 13.57 -22.87 -23.97
CA VAL A 500 14.39 -23.16 -25.14
C VAL A 500 14.89 -24.61 -25.09
N GLU A 501 14.96 -25.23 -26.27
CA GLU A 501 15.59 -26.55 -26.40
C GLU A 501 17.10 -26.38 -26.17
N GLU A 502 17.65 -27.17 -25.27
CA GLU A 502 19.08 -27.17 -25.00
C GLU A 502 19.61 -28.57 -24.96
N PHE A 503 20.89 -28.69 -25.24
CA PHE A 503 21.61 -29.94 -25.20
C PHE A 503 22.92 -29.76 -24.45
N VAL A 504 23.22 -30.66 -23.53
CA VAL A 504 24.42 -30.63 -22.68
C VAL A 504 25.19 -31.91 -22.92
N SER A 505 26.45 -31.76 -23.32
CA SER A 505 27.37 -32.93 -23.48
C SER A 505 28.83 -32.52 -23.31
N ASP A 506 29.64 -33.43 -22.84
CA ASP A 506 31.10 -33.37 -22.85
C ASP A 506 31.70 -33.90 -24.15
N ASN A 507 30.84 -34.48 -25.02
CA ASN A 507 31.21 -35.00 -26.31
C ASN A 507 30.98 -33.96 -27.42
N LYS A 508 32.06 -33.55 -28.07
CA LYS A 508 32.07 -32.55 -29.13
C LYS A 508 31.17 -32.89 -30.31
N GLU A 509 31.19 -34.18 -30.76
CA GLU A 509 30.40 -34.61 -31.92
C GLU A 509 28.90 -34.60 -31.63
N GLU A 510 28.49 -34.89 -30.41
CA GLU A 510 27.08 -34.81 -30.01
C GLU A 510 26.60 -33.34 -29.99
N VAL A 511 27.44 -32.42 -29.51
CA VAL A 511 27.17 -30.96 -29.51
C VAL A 511 27.02 -30.43 -30.93
N LEU A 512 27.91 -30.86 -31.84
CA LEU A 512 27.84 -30.47 -33.26
C LEU A 512 26.61 -31.09 -33.94
N ALA A 513 26.25 -32.33 -33.64
CA ALA A 513 25.05 -33.00 -34.16
C ALA A 513 23.77 -32.27 -33.73
N PHE A 514 23.70 -31.78 -32.47
CA PHE A 514 22.59 -30.99 -32.01
C PHE A 514 22.50 -29.65 -32.80
N ALA A 515 23.61 -28.94 -33.02
CA ALA A 515 23.63 -27.70 -33.77
C ALA A 515 23.21 -27.91 -35.26
N ARG A 516 23.58 -29.05 -35.89
CA ARG A 516 23.09 -29.42 -37.24
C ARG A 516 21.59 -29.59 -37.27
N ARG A 517 21.03 -30.26 -36.26
CA ARG A 517 19.58 -30.51 -36.15
C ARG A 517 18.76 -29.25 -35.93
N THR A 518 19.23 -28.39 -35.02
CA THR A 518 18.50 -27.16 -34.61
C THR A 518 18.77 -25.99 -35.52
N GLY A 519 19.88 -26.02 -36.28
CA GLY A 519 20.35 -24.91 -37.11
C GLY A 519 21.18 -23.89 -36.35
N VAL A 520 21.95 -23.13 -37.14
CA VAL A 520 22.73 -21.97 -36.63
C VAL A 520 21.98 -20.66 -36.93
N PRO A 521 22.19 -19.59 -36.16
CA PRO A 521 23.16 -19.43 -35.08
C PRO A 521 22.73 -20.09 -33.76
N VAL A 522 23.72 -20.54 -32.99
CA VAL A 522 23.55 -21.13 -31.65
C VAL A 522 24.30 -20.32 -30.58
N VAL A 523 23.97 -20.58 -29.34
CA VAL A 523 24.68 -20.13 -28.14
C VAL A 523 25.35 -21.31 -27.50
N ALA A 524 26.61 -21.16 -27.08
CA ALA A 524 27.30 -22.14 -26.25
C ALA A 524 27.57 -21.58 -24.85
N LYS A 525 27.36 -22.40 -23.83
CA LYS A 525 27.59 -22.06 -22.42
C LYS A 525 28.36 -23.19 -21.74
N VAL A 526 29.41 -22.85 -20.98
CA VAL A 526 30.12 -23.84 -20.16
C VAL A 526 29.23 -24.31 -19.00
N VAL A 527 29.31 -25.58 -18.66
CA VAL A 527 28.70 -26.20 -17.49
C VAL A 527 29.78 -26.50 -16.47
N GLY A 528 29.54 -26.13 -15.20
CA GLY A 528 30.50 -26.26 -14.09
C GLY A 528 30.68 -24.93 -13.36
N PRO A 529 31.38 -23.94 -13.93
CA PRO A 529 31.60 -22.65 -13.27
C PRO A 529 30.32 -21.93 -12.91
N VAL A 530 30.30 -21.30 -11.71
CA VAL A 530 29.11 -20.57 -11.21
C VAL A 530 28.90 -19.27 -11.98
N HIS A 531 29.99 -18.51 -12.25
CA HIS A 531 29.96 -17.23 -12.97
C HIS A 531 30.47 -17.38 -14.40
N LYS A 532 29.64 -18.01 -15.24
CA LYS A 532 30.00 -18.40 -16.62
C LYS A 532 30.47 -17.23 -17.51
N SER A 533 29.83 -16.08 -17.37
CA SER A 533 30.17 -14.89 -18.18
C SER A 533 31.53 -14.31 -17.83
N ASP A 534 31.89 -14.30 -16.55
CA ASP A 534 33.15 -13.71 -16.05
C ASP A 534 34.39 -14.48 -16.52
N VAL A 535 34.23 -15.78 -16.76
CA VAL A 535 35.29 -16.67 -17.25
C VAL A 535 35.30 -16.87 -18.76
N GLY A 536 34.50 -16.06 -19.51
CA GLY A 536 34.36 -16.24 -20.95
C GLY A 536 33.64 -17.54 -21.36
N GLY A 537 32.86 -18.09 -20.46
CA GLY A 537 32.11 -19.35 -20.63
C GLY A 537 30.75 -19.20 -21.31
N VAL A 538 30.45 -18.06 -21.95
CA VAL A 538 29.24 -17.85 -22.74
C VAL A 538 29.63 -17.24 -24.08
N VAL A 539 29.26 -17.91 -25.19
CA VAL A 539 29.53 -17.42 -26.55
C VAL A 539 28.21 -17.37 -27.32
N LEU A 540 27.86 -16.16 -27.75
CA LEU A 540 26.64 -15.88 -28.50
C LEU A 540 26.89 -15.87 -30.02
N ASN A 541 25.83 -16.10 -30.78
CA ASN A 541 25.82 -15.91 -32.22
C ASN A 541 26.86 -16.76 -33.00
N ILE A 542 27.02 -17.99 -32.59
CA ILE A 542 27.88 -18.97 -33.30
C ILE A 542 27.20 -19.40 -34.59
N LYS A 543 27.76 -18.97 -35.73
CA LYS A 543 27.13 -19.08 -37.08
C LYS A 543 27.57 -20.31 -37.87
N SER A 544 28.53 -21.07 -37.41
CA SER A 544 29.00 -22.27 -38.11
C SER A 544 29.45 -23.36 -37.16
N GLU A 545 29.43 -24.63 -37.65
CA GLU A 545 29.94 -25.76 -36.88
C GLU A 545 31.43 -25.65 -36.57
N GLN A 546 32.23 -25.10 -37.51
CA GLN A 546 33.64 -24.91 -37.27
C GLN A 546 33.91 -23.95 -36.12
N HIS A 547 33.13 -22.86 -36.04
CA HIS A 547 33.19 -21.91 -34.92
C HIS A 547 32.78 -22.59 -33.62
N LEU A 548 31.67 -23.36 -33.64
CA LEU A 548 31.22 -24.10 -32.47
C LEU A 548 32.28 -25.13 -31.98
N ALA A 549 32.93 -25.83 -32.91
CA ALA A 549 33.97 -26.78 -32.57
C ALA A 549 35.19 -26.12 -31.89
N LEU A 550 35.64 -24.93 -32.38
CA LEU A 550 36.71 -24.17 -31.77
C LEU A 550 36.35 -23.68 -30.35
N GLU A 551 35.13 -23.15 -30.22
CA GLU A 551 34.64 -22.67 -28.93
C GLU A 551 34.44 -23.80 -27.93
N PHE A 552 34.00 -24.98 -28.38
CA PHE A 552 33.90 -26.18 -27.54
C PHE A 552 35.29 -26.52 -26.93
N ASP A 553 36.33 -26.60 -27.78
CA ASP A 553 37.69 -26.93 -27.30
C ASP A 553 38.21 -25.86 -26.35
N ARG A 554 37.95 -24.57 -26.60
CA ARG A 554 38.37 -23.47 -25.73
C ARG A 554 37.63 -23.52 -24.39
N MET A 555 36.31 -23.68 -24.42
CA MET A 555 35.48 -23.63 -23.21
C MET A 555 35.67 -24.84 -22.31
N MET A 556 36.03 -26.00 -22.85
CA MET A 556 36.40 -27.20 -22.06
C MET A 556 37.75 -27.05 -21.34
N GLN A 557 38.57 -26.03 -21.67
CA GLN A 557 39.80 -25.69 -20.92
C GLN A 557 39.52 -24.72 -19.75
N ILE A 558 38.30 -24.19 -19.61
CA ILE A 558 37.94 -23.33 -18.48
C ILE A 558 37.98 -24.18 -17.21
N PRO A 559 38.59 -23.70 -16.11
CA PRO A 559 38.59 -24.41 -14.83
C PRO A 559 37.16 -24.80 -14.41
N GLU A 560 37.02 -26.02 -13.91
CA GLU A 560 35.72 -26.63 -13.48
C GLU A 560 34.72 -26.92 -14.63
N ALA A 561 35.10 -26.72 -15.89
CA ALA A 561 34.24 -27.10 -17.01
C ALA A 561 34.01 -28.62 -17.05
N SER A 562 32.79 -29.04 -17.04
CA SER A 562 32.39 -30.45 -17.07
C SER A 562 31.65 -30.83 -18.39
N ALA A 563 31.03 -29.88 -19.05
CA ALA A 563 30.33 -30.07 -20.33
C ALA A 563 30.08 -28.73 -21.01
N ILE A 564 29.61 -28.76 -22.26
CA ILE A 564 29.12 -27.60 -22.99
C ILE A 564 27.62 -27.75 -23.23
N MET A 565 26.88 -26.72 -22.89
CA MET A 565 25.46 -26.53 -23.22
C MET A 565 25.36 -25.77 -24.52
N VAL A 566 24.56 -26.25 -25.46
CA VAL A 566 24.23 -25.53 -26.71
C VAL A 566 22.72 -25.37 -26.84
N GLN A 567 22.32 -24.20 -27.29
CA GLN A 567 20.91 -23.86 -27.53
C GLN A 567 20.77 -22.97 -28.77
N PRO A 568 19.61 -22.97 -29.47
CA PRO A 568 19.35 -22.03 -30.56
C PRO A 568 19.47 -20.58 -30.12
N MET A 569 20.03 -19.71 -30.97
CA MET A 569 20.09 -18.27 -30.72
C MET A 569 18.72 -17.66 -31.01
N LEU A 570 18.00 -17.30 -29.96
CA LEU A 570 16.72 -16.59 -30.06
C LEU A 570 16.95 -15.08 -30.05
N LYS A 571 15.99 -14.33 -30.61
CA LYS A 571 15.96 -12.87 -30.60
C LYS A 571 14.61 -12.41 -30.07
N GLY A 572 14.60 -11.33 -29.31
CA GLY A 572 13.39 -10.73 -28.75
C GLY A 572 13.70 -9.70 -27.68
N THR A 573 12.66 -9.10 -27.13
CA THR A 573 12.78 -8.26 -25.94
C THR A 573 13.08 -9.14 -24.74
N GLU A 574 14.10 -8.77 -23.98
CA GLU A 574 14.45 -9.48 -22.76
C GLU A 574 13.50 -9.08 -21.64
N LEU A 575 12.79 -10.05 -21.11
CA LEU A 575 11.94 -9.94 -19.93
C LEU A 575 12.53 -10.75 -18.78
N PHE A 576 12.09 -10.42 -17.59
CA PHE A 576 12.43 -11.09 -16.34
C PHE A 576 11.18 -11.55 -15.62
N ILE A 577 11.23 -12.74 -15.02
CA ILE A 577 10.27 -13.21 -14.04
C ILE A 577 11.01 -14.01 -12.97
N GLY A 578 10.68 -13.76 -11.72
CA GLY A 578 11.27 -14.48 -10.58
C GLY A 578 10.28 -14.68 -9.47
N ALA A 579 10.71 -15.42 -8.46
CA ALA A 579 9.95 -15.59 -7.23
C ALA A 579 10.87 -15.75 -6.04
N LYS A 580 10.41 -15.24 -4.89
CA LYS A 580 11.08 -15.39 -3.61
C LYS A 580 10.07 -15.80 -2.55
N TYR A 581 10.44 -16.75 -1.70
CA TYR A 581 9.64 -17.12 -0.55
C TYR A 581 9.93 -16.17 0.62
N GLU A 582 8.91 -15.54 1.13
CA GLU A 582 8.94 -14.71 2.34
C GLU A 582 8.15 -15.43 3.44
N GLU A 583 8.78 -15.66 4.59
CA GLU A 583 8.29 -16.58 5.63
C GLU A 583 6.84 -16.30 6.05
N LYS A 584 6.47 -15.02 6.21
CA LYS A 584 5.12 -14.61 6.62
C LYS A 584 4.14 -14.45 5.45
N PHE A 585 4.64 -14.14 4.25
CA PHE A 585 3.82 -13.75 3.08
C PHE A 585 3.67 -14.87 2.04
N GLY A 586 4.44 -15.95 2.17
CA GLY A 586 4.52 -16.95 1.11
C GLY A 586 5.35 -16.48 -0.09
N HIS A 587 5.02 -16.94 -1.30
CA HIS A 587 5.78 -16.60 -2.48
C HIS A 587 5.38 -15.25 -3.07
N VAL A 588 6.38 -14.39 -3.23
CA VAL A 588 6.28 -13.11 -3.98
C VAL A 588 6.83 -13.35 -5.37
N VAL A 589 5.99 -13.17 -6.38
CA VAL A 589 6.35 -13.24 -7.80
C VAL A 589 6.77 -11.85 -8.26
N LEU A 590 7.84 -11.77 -9.04
CA LEU A 590 8.42 -10.54 -9.56
C LEU A 590 8.43 -10.60 -11.08
N CYS A 591 8.19 -9.48 -11.77
CA CYS A 591 8.34 -9.38 -13.22
C CYS A 591 8.88 -8.00 -13.65
N GLY A 592 9.51 -7.94 -14.81
CA GLY A 592 10.07 -6.71 -15.36
C GLY A 592 10.78 -6.90 -16.69
N LEU A 593 11.55 -5.88 -17.13
CA LEU A 593 12.50 -6.04 -18.22
C LEU A 593 13.70 -6.87 -17.75
N GLY A 594 14.17 -7.77 -18.59
CA GLY A 594 15.29 -8.68 -18.35
C GLY A 594 16.66 -8.11 -18.70
N GLY A 595 17.68 -8.99 -18.61
CA GLY A 595 19.06 -8.64 -18.95
C GLY A 595 19.61 -7.55 -18.02
N ILE A 596 20.43 -6.68 -18.58
CA ILE A 596 21.07 -5.57 -17.85
C ILE A 596 20.07 -4.56 -17.26
N PHE A 597 18.85 -4.51 -17.77
CA PHE A 597 17.83 -3.56 -17.32
C PHE A 597 17.32 -3.87 -15.90
N VAL A 598 17.34 -5.13 -15.46
CA VAL A 598 16.98 -5.51 -14.09
C VAL A 598 17.89 -4.81 -13.08
N GLU A 599 19.20 -4.83 -13.34
CA GLU A 599 20.22 -4.28 -12.42
C GLU A 599 20.22 -2.74 -12.44
N VAL A 600 20.11 -2.15 -13.64
CA VAL A 600 20.25 -0.71 -13.85
C VAL A 600 18.97 0.05 -13.52
N LEU A 601 17.83 -0.38 -14.07
CA LEU A 601 16.56 0.35 -13.93
C LEU A 601 15.78 -0.03 -12.67
N LYS A 602 15.96 -1.24 -12.15
CA LYS A 602 15.20 -1.81 -11.02
C LYS A 602 13.68 -1.60 -11.17
N ASP A 603 13.21 -1.69 -12.43
CA ASP A 603 11.81 -1.54 -12.78
C ASP A 603 11.12 -2.90 -12.69
N ILE A 604 10.70 -3.23 -11.48
CA ILE A 604 10.14 -4.53 -11.10
C ILE A 604 8.75 -4.31 -10.50
N SER A 605 7.81 -5.14 -10.89
CA SER A 605 6.50 -5.25 -10.26
C SER A 605 6.39 -6.55 -9.49
N SER A 606 5.67 -6.52 -8.37
CA SER A 606 5.51 -7.67 -7.46
C SER A 606 4.04 -8.06 -7.28
N GLY A 607 3.79 -9.36 -7.06
CA GLY A 607 2.48 -9.91 -6.73
C GLY A 607 2.59 -11.13 -5.83
N LEU A 608 1.61 -11.34 -4.93
CA LEU A 608 1.54 -12.52 -4.06
C LEU A 608 0.94 -13.70 -4.82
N ALA A 609 1.66 -14.83 -4.81
CA ALA A 609 1.12 -16.07 -5.37
C ALA A 609 -0.03 -16.64 -4.48
N PRO A 610 -1.03 -17.30 -5.08
CA PRO A 610 -1.27 -17.49 -6.50
C PRO A 610 -1.84 -16.21 -7.17
N LEU A 611 -1.53 -16.02 -8.45
CA LEU A 611 -1.94 -14.82 -9.22
C LEU A 611 -3.01 -15.16 -10.25
N SER A 612 -3.97 -14.26 -10.42
CA SER A 612 -4.92 -14.25 -11.53
C SER A 612 -4.30 -13.58 -12.78
N TYR A 613 -4.95 -13.72 -13.94
CA TYR A 613 -4.58 -12.97 -15.14
C TYR A 613 -4.68 -11.46 -14.95
N GLU A 614 -5.74 -10.99 -14.29
CA GLU A 614 -5.94 -9.57 -14.02
C GLU A 614 -4.79 -9.00 -13.18
N GLU A 615 -4.35 -9.75 -12.16
CA GLU A 615 -3.18 -9.36 -11.37
C GLU A 615 -1.90 -9.36 -12.21
N ALA A 616 -1.68 -10.36 -13.06
CA ALA A 616 -0.52 -10.43 -13.94
C ALA A 616 -0.48 -9.25 -14.93
N TYR A 617 -1.60 -8.90 -15.56
CA TYR A 617 -1.71 -7.71 -16.40
C TYR A 617 -1.46 -6.43 -15.61
N SER A 618 -2.03 -6.31 -14.40
CA SER A 618 -1.79 -5.16 -13.54
C SER A 618 -0.30 -5.02 -13.18
N MET A 619 0.41 -6.13 -12.95
CA MET A 619 1.85 -6.14 -12.74
C MET A 619 2.60 -5.62 -13.98
N ILE A 620 2.30 -6.13 -15.17
CA ILE A 620 2.93 -5.73 -16.44
C ILE A 620 2.69 -4.24 -16.72
N HIS A 621 1.44 -3.77 -16.58
CA HIS A 621 1.07 -2.38 -16.87
C HIS A 621 1.62 -1.38 -15.86
N SER A 622 1.99 -1.80 -14.65
CA SER A 622 2.59 -0.93 -13.63
C SER A 622 4.08 -0.64 -13.86
N LEU A 623 4.74 -1.36 -14.77
CA LEU A 623 6.14 -1.14 -15.11
C LEU A 623 6.33 0.23 -15.80
N ARG A 624 7.34 0.99 -15.37
CA ARG A 624 7.70 2.25 -16.03
C ARG A 624 8.09 2.03 -17.48
N ALA A 625 8.73 0.90 -17.75
CA ALA A 625 9.13 0.47 -19.07
C ALA A 625 8.01 -0.20 -19.89
N TYR A 626 6.74 -0.16 -19.45
CA TYR A 626 5.61 -0.78 -20.16
C TYR A 626 5.51 -0.36 -21.63
N LYS A 627 5.89 0.88 -21.97
CA LYS A 627 5.92 1.36 -23.36
C LYS A 627 6.86 0.54 -24.24
N ILE A 628 7.93 -0.05 -23.69
CA ILE A 628 8.84 -0.95 -24.42
C ILE A 628 8.14 -2.27 -24.69
N ILE A 629 7.45 -2.80 -23.70
CA ILE A 629 6.68 -4.05 -23.80
C ILE A 629 5.57 -3.90 -24.85
N LYS A 630 4.84 -2.79 -24.82
CA LYS A 630 3.79 -2.47 -25.78
C LYS A 630 4.30 -2.23 -27.21
N GLY A 631 5.58 -1.88 -27.36
CA GLY A 631 6.19 -1.50 -28.62
C GLY A 631 6.14 0.00 -28.88
N THR A 632 7.22 0.53 -29.46
CA THR A 632 7.37 1.97 -29.77
C THR A 632 8.09 2.19 -31.10
N ARG A 633 7.82 3.30 -31.76
CA ARG A 633 8.54 3.77 -32.96
C ARG A 633 8.65 2.72 -34.07
N GLY A 634 7.56 1.99 -34.38
CA GLY A 634 7.55 0.96 -35.42
C GLY A 634 8.19 -0.39 -35.01
N GLN A 635 8.72 -0.50 -33.80
CA GLN A 635 9.06 -1.79 -33.21
C GLN A 635 7.79 -2.45 -32.66
N LYS A 636 7.62 -3.71 -33.05
CA LYS A 636 6.52 -4.54 -32.58
C LYS A 636 6.69 -4.85 -31.10
N GLY A 637 5.58 -4.84 -30.36
CA GLY A 637 5.55 -5.15 -28.94
C GLY A 637 5.74 -6.63 -28.65
N VAL A 638 5.72 -6.95 -27.39
CA VAL A 638 5.72 -8.29 -26.83
C VAL A 638 4.30 -8.85 -26.83
N ASN A 639 4.14 -10.14 -26.92
CA ASN A 639 2.86 -10.80 -26.65
C ASN A 639 2.55 -10.76 -25.14
N GLU A 640 1.76 -9.76 -24.73
CA GLU A 640 1.40 -9.55 -23.34
C GLU A 640 0.62 -10.72 -22.74
N ASP A 641 -0.29 -11.34 -23.53
CA ASP A 641 -1.10 -12.50 -23.09
C ASP A 641 -0.20 -13.67 -22.72
N LYS A 642 0.82 -13.95 -23.54
CA LYS A 642 1.79 -15.01 -23.27
C LYS A 642 2.68 -14.69 -22.06
N PHE A 643 3.02 -13.44 -21.87
CA PHE A 643 3.80 -13.03 -20.69
C PHE A 643 2.95 -13.16 -19.41
N ALA A 644 1.70 -12.67 -19.42
CA ALA A 644 0.77 -12.84 -18.32
C ALA A 644 0.51 -14.33 -18.01
N GLU A 645 0.33 -15.17 -19.06
CA GLU A 645 0.18 -16.61 -18.91
C GLU A 645 1.37 -17.24 -18.17
N ILE A 646 2.61 -16.87 -18.50
CA ILE A 646 3.81 -17.37 -17.82
C ILE A 646 3.85 -16.95 -16.37
N ILE A 647 3.48 -15.70 -16.05
CA ILE A 647 3.39 -15.22 -14.66
C ILE A 647 2.41 -16.05 -13.86
N VAL A 648 1.21 -16.31 -14.40
CA VAL A 648 0.17 -17.13 -13.74
C VAL A 648 0.62 -18.57 -13.57
N ARG A 649 1.23 -19.19 -14.60
CA ARG A 649 1.74 -20.55 -14.54
C ARG A 649 2.86 -20.72 -13.50
N LEU A 650 3.77 -19.75 -13.42
CA LEU A 650 4.81 -19.74 -12.40
C LEU A 650 4.20 -19.64 -11.01
N SER A 651 3.26 -18.72 -10.78
CA SER A 651 2.59 -18.60 -9.49
C SER A 651 1.81 -19.87 -9.09
N THR A 652 1.25 -20.58 -10.07
CA THR A 652 0.58 -21.88 -9.86
C THR A 652 1.60 -22.99 -9.51
N LEU A 653 2.75 -23.03 -10.19
CA LEU A 653 3.84 -23.94 -9.84
C LEU A 653 4.26 -23.80 -8.38
N LEU A 654 4.45 -22.56 -7.91
CA LEU A 654 4.86 -22.23 -6.54
C LEU A 654 3.86 -22.71 -5.48
N ARG A 655 2.56 -22.76 -5.81
CA ARG A 655 1.54 -23.30 -4.90
C ARG A 655 1.74 -24.79 -4.63
N PHE A 656 2.20 -25.55 -5.63
CA PHE A 656 2.39 -27.00 -5.53
C PHE A 656 3.84 -27.42 -5.26
N ALA A 657 4.78 -26.48 -5.27
CA ALA A 657 6.20 -26.66 -4.99
C ALA A 657 6.66 -25.63 -3.94
N THR A 658 6.13 -25.73 -2.74
CA THR A 658 6.38 -24.78 -1.61
C THR A 658 7.82 -24.82 -1.11
N GLU A 659 8.56 -25.86 -1.47
CA GLU A 659 9.99 -26.02 -1.21
C GLU A 659 10.86 -25.04 -2.01
N ILE A 660 10.33 -24.46 -3.11
CA ILE A 660 11.05 -23.45 -3.88
C ILE A 660 11.17 -22.19 -3.02
N LYS A 661 12.40 -21.78 -2.68
CA LYS A 661 12.70 -20.57 -1.91
C LYS A 661 13.06 -19.39 -2.78
N GLU A 662 13.66 -19.69 -3.93
CA GLU A 662 14.06 -18.68 -4.90
C GLU A 662 13.97 -19.25 -6.31
N MET A 663 13.48 -18.45 -7.22
CA MET A 663 13.40 -18.78 -8.63
C MET A 663 13.70 -17.53 -9.47
N ASP A 664 14.53 -17.71 -10.49
CA ASP A 664 14.90 -16.65 -11.41
C ASP A 664 14.87 -17.21 -12.84
N ILE A 665 14.07 -16.56 -13.70
CA ILE A 665 14.01 -16.83 -15.14
C ILE A 665 14.43 -15.55 -15.86
N ASN A 666 15.69 -15.49 -16.27
CA ASN A 666 16.31 -14.31 -16.86
C ASN A 666 17.44 -14.70 -17.84
N PRO A 667 17.26 -14.41 -19.17
CA PRO A 667 16.09 -13.77 -19.75
C PRO A 667 14.95 -14.72 -20.17
N LEU A 668 13.74 -14.13 -20.20
CA LEU A 668 12.67 -14.60 -21.07
C LEU A 668 12.77 -13.80 -22.38
N LEU A 669 12.92 -14.47 -23.52
CA LEU A 669 12.91 -13.79 -24.83
C LEU A 669 11.51 -13.72 -25.39
N ALA A 670 11.04 -12.49 -25.60
CA ALA A 670 9.67 -12.20 -25.96
C ALA A 670 9.58 -11.53 -27.34
N THR A 671 8.61 -11.99 -28.13
CA THR A 671 8.23 -11.43 -29.44
C THR A 671 6.71 -11.23 -29.49
N GLU A 672 6.16 -10.74 -30.60
CA GLU A 672 4.70 -10.71 -30.82
C GLU A 672 4.02 -12.08 -30.79
N LYS A 673 4.76 -13.15 -30.99
CA LYS A 673 4.19 -14.49 -31.17
C LYS A 673 4.39 -15.40 -29.95
N GLN A 674 5.51 -15.22 -29.24
CA GLN A 674 5.94 -16.14 -28.20
C GLN A 674 6.77 -15.48 -27.12
N VAL A 675 6.76 -16.07 -25.95
CA VAL A 675 7.64 -15.77 -24.81
C VAL A 675 8.28 -17.07 -24.36
N ILE A 676 9.60 -17.15 -24.34
CA ILE A 676 10.36 -18.40 -24.10
C ILE A 676 11.44 -18.14 -23.04
N ALA A 677 11.52 -19.00 -22.04
CA ALA A 677 12.59 -19.00 -21.06
C ALA A 677 13.91 -19.49 -21.70
N VAL A 678 15.00 -18.74 -21.49
CA VAL A 678 16.33 -19.06 -22.04
C VAL A 678 17.30 -19.49 -20.97
N ASP A 679 17.18 -18.90 -19.79
CA ASP A 679 17.94 -19.32 -18.60
C ASP A 679 17.02 -19.29 -17.38
N ALA A 680 17.22 -20.26 -16.48
CA ALA A 680 16.44 -20.32 -15.25
C ALA A 680 17.27 -20.98 -14.13
N ARG A 681 17.08 -20.51 -12.91
CA ARG A 681 17.66 -21.05 -11.70
C ARG A 681 16.57 -21.23 -10.65
N ILE A 682 16.61 -22.31 -9.93
CA ILE A 682 15.68 -22.61 -8.84
C ILE A 682 16.48 -23.11 -7.64
N ARG A 683 16.19 -22.52 -6.48
CA ARG A 683 16.72 -22.95 -5.18
C ARG A 683 15.59 -23.53 -4.35
N ILE A 684 15.81 -24.69 -3.77
CA ILE A 684 14.84 -25.35 -2.89
C ILE A 684 15.39 -25.54 -1.50
N GLU A 685 14.47 -25.62 -0.54
CA GLU A 685 14.72 -26.12 0.83
C GLU A 685 13.57 -27.07 1.18
N LYS A 686 13.93 -28.34 1.42
CA LYS A 686 12.97 -29.34 1.90
C LYS A 686 12.80 -29.16 3.41
N LYS A 687 11.56 -29.24 3.88
CA LYS A 687 11.26 -29.16 5.33
C LYS A 687 11.76 -30.41 6.05
#